data_3adc55188d6ef983685df2823dbc785d
#
_entry.id   3adc55188d6ef983685df2823dbc785d
#
_cell.length_a   1.000
_cell.length_b   1.000
_cell.length_c   1.000
_cell.angle_alpha   90.00
_cell.angle_beta   90.00
_cell.angle_gamma   90.00
#
_symmetry.space_group_name_H-M   'P 1'
#
loop_
_entity.id
_entity.type
_entity.pdbx_description
1 polymer ?
#
loop_
_entity_poly.entity_id
_entity_poly.type
_entity_poly.pdbx_seq_one_letter_code
_entity_poly.pdbx_strand_id
1 'polypeptide(L)'
;MKQILPFLLAFLQAGALSAQKLEYPLTKKTAAADTFFSQHIISDPYRWLEKLDSPEVADWVADQNKVSKKFLTKASNQTNAFLAIDKYNYVRSSHNFVKDGDYYFRYFYYNINSTVGLYYKRTMSDNPELDEVMPLVDPKDISGSDRINLKGYKVNETSDLLAYQFSRNGSDWAEIKVVELKNARQRPDHLKNVKFSGIAWKGNGFFYAAYPKANEGQKVYFHELGTDQSQDKLIFERDNPLFMFNFSTTSDGRYFILREEHRLTGKESIFYIDYNQAQPTLKPLLANLAFTFKVLDSRNGKLIAYTTHNAPNGRMVELDPAQPFNWRELIPQFSGALLTEHYLLKDRILATFLVKGHPLITVFDYSGKMLYNLELPAGTTVGGFTGAPSPDEVYYRYASYTFPSVIYKFNATTFERTLTERTTVAYDLNGFEYKEVEYPAKDGTMVPMTLIYHKDTKLDGNNPTLLKAYGGFGLISEPSFEPGIIHFVKKGGVFAFASIRGGGERGQQWARQGRGANKQTSFDDFNAAAEYLIKSGYTNPKKLAATGASNGGLVVAAAALQRPELYKAVVPVAAPLDMLRSEKFTIGWAWIPEYGTTQDSASFQSLKAYSPLHNIKPEVNYPAMLLMASSHDDRVVPLHSFKFAAAMQNRPAQKNPILLRTEYNAGHSGASGIYAGIREESDLYAFVMQQLFE
;
A
#
# COMPACT_ATOMS: atom_id res chain seq x y z
N MET A 1 85.81 -13.71 14.43
CA MET A 1 84.64 -14.37 15.01
C MET A 1 83.41 -13.73 14.29
N LYS A 2 82.81 -14.46 13.37
CA LYS A 2 81.63 -14.07 12.56
C LYS A 2 80.39 -14.64 13.25
N GLN A 3 79.50 -13.77 13.66
CA GLN A 3 78.16 -14.19 14.08
C GLN A 3 77.18 -14.11 12.90
N ILE A 4 76.53 -15.25 12.65
CA ILE A 4 75.52 -15.43 11.60
C ILE A 4 74.17 -15.19 12.26
N LEU A 5 73.37 -14.28 11.71
CA LEU A 5 71.99 -13.99 12.09
C LEU A 5 71.05 -14.82 11.22
N PRO A 6 70.10 -15.62 11.74
CA PRO A 6 69.11 -16.29 10.91
C PRO A 6 67.94 -15.37 10.60
N PHE A 7 67.60 -15.23 9.31
CA PHE A 7 66.38 -14.62 8.81
C PHE A 7 65.17 -15.53 9.10
N LEU A 8 64.23 -15.03 9.90
CA LEU A 8 62.93 -15.67 10.07
C LEU A 8 62.01 -15.17 8.96
N LEU A 9 61.71 -16.03 7.96
CA LEU A 9 60.63 -15.82 6.99
C LEU A 9 59.31 -16.13 7.69
N ALA A 10 58.53 -15.09 8.01
CA ALA A 10 57.14 -15.21 8.41
C ALA A 10 56.27 -15.40 7.15
N PHE A 11 55.78 -16.61 6.94
CA PHE A 11 54.73 -16.89 5.96
C PHE A 11 53.40 -16.27 6.45
N LEU A 12 52.99 -15.14 5.87
CA LEU A 12 51.64 -14.65 5.95
C LEU A 12 50.76 -15.62 5.13
N GLN A 13 50.13 -16.56 5.78
CA GLN A 13 48.97 -17.27 5.23
C GLN A 13 47.81 -16.28 5.20
N ALA A 14 47.58 -15.63 4.05
CA ALA A 14 46.32 -15.01 3.73
C ALA A 14 45.25 -16.11 3.64
N GLY A 15 44.61 -16.37 4.77
CA GLY A 15 43.42 -17.22 4.80
C GLY A 15 42.35 -16.60 3.94
N ALA A 16 42.17 -17.14 2.74
CA ALA A 16 40.99 -16.90 1.97
C ALA A 16 39.79 -17.32 2.84
N LEU A 17 39.06 -16.36 3.39
CA LEU A 17 37.74 -16.61 3.98
C LEU A 17 36.88 -17.16 2.84
N SER A 18 36.83 -18.47 2.71
CA SER A 18 35.86 -19.18 1.90
C SER A 18 34.48 -18.78 2.43
N ALA A 19 33.76 -18.01 1.66
CA ALA A 19 32.37 -17.67 1.98
C ALA A 19 31.64 -19.00 2.19
N GLN A 20 31.22 -19.27 3.43
CA GLN A 20 30.55 -20.51 3.80
C GLN A 20 29.31 -20.64 2.93
N LYS A 21 29.27 -21.62 2.03
CA LYS A 21 28.13 -21.86 1.14
C LYS A 21 26.88 -22.04 1.99
N LEU A 22 25.86 -21.24 1.72
CA LEU A 22 24.56 -21.39 2.39
C LEU A 22 23.96 -22.76 2.04
N GLU A 23 23.60 -23.50 3.07
CA GLU A 23 22.88 -24.77 2.92
C GLU A 23 21.38 -24.46 2.97
N TYR A 24 20.71 -24.69 1.86
CA TYR A 24 19.25 -24.55 1.75
C TYR A 24 18.55 -25.86 2.04
N PRO A 25 17.30 -25.85 2.54
CA PRO A 25 16.49 -27.04 2.66
C PRO A 25 16.35 -27.75 1.32
N LEU A 26 16.40 -29.08 1.34
CA LEU A 26 16.14 -29.86 0.14
C LEU A 26 14.72 -29.59 -0.36
N THR A 27 14.61 -29.21 -1.61
CA THR A 27 13.33 -28.90 -2.25
C THR A 27 13.06 -29.90 -3.36
N LYS A 28 12.07 -30.76 -3.16
CA LYS A 28 11.70 -31.78 -4.17
C LYS A 28 11.16 -31.12 -5.44
N LYS A 29 11.39 -31.77 -6.57
CA LYS A 29 10.82 -31.43 -7.86
C LYS A 29 9.77 -32.45 -8.25
N THR A 30 8.68 -31.98 -8.84
CA THR A 30 7.61 -32.82 -9.40
C THR A 30 7.52 -32.64 -10.90
N ALA A 31 6.80 -33.55 -11.59
CA ALA A 31 6.56 -33.46 -13.02
C ALA A 31 5.36 -32.58 -13.38
N ALA A 32 4.90 -31.70 -12.47
CA ALA A 32 3.76 -30.84 -12.73
C ALA A 32 4.04 -29.84 -13.86
N ALA A 33 3.05 -29.61 -14.71
CA ALA A 33 3.10 -28.65 -15.80
C ALA A 33 1.70 -28.08 -16.06
N ASP A 34 1.64 -26.90 -16.68
CA ASP A 34 0.43 -26.34 -17.27
C ASP A 34 0.55 -26.36 -18.80
N THR A 35 -0.57 -26.56 -19.48
CA THR A 35 -0.66 -26.44 -20.94
C THR A 35 -1.56 -25.27 -21.30
N PHE A 36 -1.01 -24.34 -22.06
CA PHE A 36 -1.74 -23.18 -22.57
C PHE A 36 -1.92 -23.30 -24.09
N PHE A 37 -3.13 -23.04 -24.57
CA PHE A 37 -3.49 -23.05 -25.99
C PHE A 37 -3.09 -24.35 -26.70
N SER A 38 -3.17 -25.49 -26.00
CA SER A 38 -2.82 -26.85 -26.48
C SER A 38 -1.39 -27.03 -27.04
N GLN A 39 -0.53 -26.02 -26.93
CA GLN A 39 0.83 -26.06 -27.53
C GLN A 39 1.94 -25.54 -26.60
N HIS A 40 1.63 -24.77 -25.57
CA HIS A 40 2.63 -24.25 -24.65
C HIS A 40 2.62 -25.05 -23.36
N ILE A 41 3.54 -26.00 -23.22
CA ILE A 41 3.74 -26.76 -21.98
C ILE A 41 4.72 -26.00 -21.11
N ILE A 42 4.29 -25.56 -19.93
CA ILE A 42 5.08 -24.81 -18.95
C ILE A 42 5.30 -25.71 -17.73
N SER A 43 6.54 -26.09 -17.50
CA SER A 43 6.93 -26.90 -16.33
C SER A 43 6.78 -26.09 -15.04
N ASP A 44 6.24 -26.73 -14.00
CA ASP A 44 6.06 -26.15 -12.66
C ASP A 44 6.48 -27.16 -11.58
N PRO A 45 7.78 -27.45 -11.46
CA PRO A 45 8.29 -28.52 -10.59
C PRO A 45 8.05 -28.27 -9.11
N TYR A 46 7.73 -27.06 -8.73
CA TYR A 46 7.50 -26.64 -7.34
C TYR A 46 6.02 -26.39 -7.03
N ARG A 47 5.10 -26.87 -7.86
CA ARG A 47 3.64 -26.72 -7.67
C ARG A 47 3.13 -27.24 -6.32
N TRP A 48 3.77 -28.20 -5.74
CA TRP A 48 3.40 -28.74 -4.43
C TRP A 48 3.44 -27.66 -3.32
N LEU A 49 4.24 -26.58 -3.47
CA LEU A 49 4.30 -25.44 -2.56
C LEU A 49 3.03 -24.55 -2.61
N GLU A 50 2.10 -24.82 -3.52
CA GLU A 50 0.79 -24.14 -3.57
C GLU A 50 -0.20 -24.68 -2.51
N LYS A 51 0.09 -25.84 -1.89
CA LYS A 51 -0.73 -26.44 -0.82
C LYS A 51 -0.38 -25.81 0.52
N LEU A 52 -0.79 -24.55 0.72
CA LEU A 52 -0.39 -23.75 1.89
C LEU A 52 -0.83 -24.33 3.24
N ASP A 53 -1.84 -25.17 3.28
CA ASP A 53 -2.36 -25.90 4.44
C ASP A 53 -1.65 -27.25 4.71
N SER A 54 -0.71 -27.64 3.84
CA SER A 54 0.04 -28.87 3.97
C SER A 54 1.13 -28.75 5.05
N PRO A 55 1.25 -29.73 5.98
CA PRO A 55 2.37 -29.81 6.93
C PRO A 55 3.74 -29.80 6.24
N GLU A 56 3.87 -30.47 5.09
CA GLU A 56 5.09 -30.49 4.31
C GLU A 56 5.55 -29.11 3.87
N VAL A 57 4.61 -28.24 3.45
CA VAL A 57 4.90 -26.84 3.08
C VAL A 57 5.26 -26.04 4.32
N ALA A 58 4.54 -26.23 5.44
CA ALA A 58 4.83 -25.56 6.69
C ALA A 58 6.24 -25.86 7.20
N ASP A 59 6.66 -27.14 7.17
CA ASP A 59 8.01 -27.58 7.57
C ASP A 59 9.08 -26.98 6.65
N TRP A 60 8.86 -26.99 5.34
CA TRP A 60 9.80 -26.39 4.38
C TRP A 60 9.95 -24.87 4.61
N VAL A 61 8.86 -24.15 4.86
CA VAL A 61 8.87 -22.72 5.20
C VAL A 61 9.62 -22.47 6.51
N ALA A 62 9.40 -23.30 7.52
CA ALA A 62 10.09 -23.18 8.80
C ALA A 62 11.60 -23.37 8.64
N ASP A 63 12.04 -24.29 7.82
CA ASP A 63 13.45 -24.52 7.53
C ASP A 63 14.08 -23.37 6.71
N GLN A 64 13.36 -22.80 5.74
CA GLN A 64 13.76 -21.59 5.03
C GLN A 64 13.94 -20.40 6.00
N ASN A 65 13.01 -20.23 6.93
CA ASN A 65 13.08 -19.18 7.95
C ASN A 65 14.32 -19.37 8.88
N LYS A 66 14.71 -20.60 9.22
CA LYS A 66 15.94 -20.89 9.99
C LYS A 66 17.18 -20.40 9.23
N VAL A 67 17.27 -20.69 7.93
CA VAL A 67 18.41 -20.23 7.09
C VAL A 67 18.45 -18.70 7.04
N SER A 68 17.32 -18.06 6.78
CA SER A 68 17.23 -16.60 6.68
C SER A 68 17.56 -15.93 8.01
N LYS A 69 17.04 -16.44 9.13
CA LYS A 69 17.35 -15.93 10.46
C LYS A 69 18.84 -16.04 10.77
N LYS A 70 19.46 -17.21 10.52
CA LYS A 70 20.90 -17.43 10.73
C LYS A 70 21.75 -16.45 9.93
N PHE A 71 21.33 -16.12 8.69
CA PHE A 71 22.02 -15.16 7.85
C PHE A 71 21.88 -13.73 8.38
N LEU A 72 20.65 -13.28 8.66
CA LEU A 72 20.34 -11.91 9.06
C LEU A 72 20.92 -11.55 10.43
N THR A 73 21.00 -12.51 11.35
CA THR A 73 21.55 -12.29 12.70
C THR A 73 23.08 -12.33 12.76
N LYS A 74 23.75 -12.65 11.64
CA LYS A 74 25.21 -12.65 11.57
C LYS A 74 25.77 -11.24 11.83
N ALA A 75 26.84 -11.15 12.59
CA ALA A 75 27.54 -9.90 12.94
C ALA A 75 26.65 -8.84 13.63
N SER A 76 25.56 -9.24 14.30
CA SER A 76 24.61 -8.34 14.99
C SER A 76 23.91 -7.31 14.07
N ASN A 77 23.95 -7.46 12.76
CA ASN A 77 23.39 -6.47 11.82
C ASN A 77 21.90 -6.29 12.04
N GLN A 78 21.13 -7.38 12.22
CA GLN A 78 19.71 -7.29 12.53
C GLN A 78 19.43 -6.58 13.87
N THR A 79 20.17 -6.91 14.92
CA THR A 79 20.00 -6.26 16.23
C THR A 79 20.31 -4.77 16.16
N ASN A 80 21.36 -4.38 15.45
CA ASN A 80 21.73 -2.98 15.26
C ASN A 80 20.67 -2.21 14.45
N ALA A 81 20.15 -2.83 13.38
CA ALA A 81 19.05 -2.26 12.61
C ALA A 81 17.77 -2.13 13.46
N PHE A 82 17.43 -3.17 14.22
CA PHE A 82 16.27 -3.16 15.11
C PHE A 82 16.34 -2.03 16.14
N LEU A 83 17.46 -1.91 16.87
CA LEU A 83 17.63 -0.88 17.89
C LEU A 83 17.59 0.54 17.30
N ALA A 84 18.15 0.72 16.10
CA ALA A 84 18.13 2.02 15.43
C ALA A 84 16.72 2.37 14.92
N ILE A 85 16.03 1.43 14.29
CA ILE A 85 14.66 1.62 13.77
C ILE A 85 13.71 1.85 14.94
N ASP A 86 13.80 1.06 16.01
CA ASP A 86 13.00 1.24 17.22
C ASP A 86 13.20 2.64 17.82
N LYS A 87 14.45 3.09 17.95
CA LYS A 87 14.79 4.44 18.41
C LYS A 87 14.15 5.53 17.55
N TYR A 88 14.18 5.38 16.23
CA TYR A 88 13.61 6.38 15.32
C TYR A 88 12.10 6.27 15.19
N ASN A 89 11.53 5.08 15.42
CA ASN A 89 10.09 4.83 15.48
C ASN A 89 9.48 5.21 16.84
N TYR A 90 10.28 5.60 17.85
CA TYR A 90 9.82 6.11 19.14
C TYR A 90 9.16 7.50 19.02
N VAL A 91 8.43 7.63 17.99
CA VAL A 91 7.34 8.57 17.90
C VAL A 91 6.21 7.85 18.64
N ARG A 92 5.85 8.31 19.85
CA ARG A 92 4.50 8.07 20.35
C ARG A 92 3.62 8.59 19.23
N SER A 93 3.22 7.67 18.34
CA SER A 93 2.35 8.02 17.25
C SER A 93 1.04 8.40 17.89
N SER A 94 0.89 9.68 18.15
CA SER A 94 -0.39 10.27 18.30
C SER A 94 -1.05 10.05 16.93
N HIS A 95 -1.73 8.92 16.80
CA HIS A 95 -2.71 8.81 15.73
C HIS A 95 -3.73 9.89 16.06
N ASN A 96 -3.72 10.90 15.26
CA ASN A 96 -4.50 12.10 15.51
C ASN A 96 -5.97 11.76 15.62
N PHE A 97 -6.66 12.51 16.45
CA PHE A 97 -8.08 12.37 16.55
C PHE A 97 -8.76 12.80 15.26
N VAL A 98 -9.60 11.94 14.73
CA VAL A 98 -10.46 12.18 13.59
C VAL A 98 -11.87 12.44 14.09
N LYS A 99 -12.47 13.56 13.72
CA LYS A 99 -13.87 13.84 14.05
C LYS A 99 -14.79 13.02 13.14
N ASP A 100 -15.69 12.24 13.74
CA ASP A 100 -16.82 11.62 13.04
C ASP A 100 -18.05 11.73 13.95
N GLY A 101 -19.11 12.37 13.46
CA GLY A 101 -20.25 12.79 14.29
C GLY A 101 -19.82 13.77 15.38
N ASP A 102 -20.33 13.54 16.60
CA ASP A 102 -20.08 14.40 17.78
C ASP A 102 -18.81 14.01 18.55
N TYR A 103 -18.05 13.03 18.07
CA TYR A 103 -16.92 12.47 18.78
C TYR A 103 -15.64 12.59 17.96
N TYR A 104 -14.51 12.47 18.70
CA TYR A 104 -13.18 12.41 18.13
C TYR A 104 -12.59 11.02 18.40
N PHE A 105 -12.13 10.36 17.35
CA PHE A 105 -11.61 8.99 17.39
C PHE A 105 -10.14 8.95 17.03
N ARG A 106 -9.38 8.05 17.65
CA ARG A 106 -8.04 7.70 17.21
C ARG A 106 -7.74 6.22 17.34
N TYR A 107 -6.92 5.72 16.44
CA TYR A 107 -6.27 4.43 16.62
C TYR A 107 -5.08 4.59 17.57
N PHE A 108 -4.95 3.71 18.54
CA PHE A 108 -3.91 3.82 19.55
C PHE A 108 -3.37 2.44 19.95
N TYR A 109 -2.03 2.37 20.13
CA TYR A 109 -1.38 1.20 20.73
C TYR A 109 -1.31 1.36 22.24
N TYR A 110 -1.95 0.49 22.97
CA TYR A 110 -1.89 0.51 24.44
C TYR A 110 -0.45 0.26 24.95
N ASN A 111 0.24 -0.66 24.28
CA ASN A 111 1.67 -0.90 24.50
C ASN A 111 2.29 -1.42 23.18
N ILE A 112 3.63 -1.48 23.16
CA ILE A 112 4.42 -1.85 22.00
C ILE A 112 4.15 -3.27 21.45
N ASN A 113 3.61 -4.17 22.29
CA ASN A 113 3.23 -5.55 21.92
C ASN A 113 1.76 -5.68 21.56
N SER A 114 0.95 -4.62 21.74
CA SER A 114 -0.47 -4.66 21.46
C SER A 114 -0.77 -4.44 19.98
N THR A 115 -1.92 -4.93 19.54
CA THR A 115 -2.56 -4.47 18.33
C THR A 115 -3.25 -3.12 18.55
N VAL A 116 -3.58 -2.43 17.47
CA VAL A 116 -4.22 -1.11 17.53
C VAL A 116 -5.63 -1.21 18.06
N GLY A 117 -5.94 -0.49 19.13
CA GLY A 117 -7.31 -0.27 19.60
C GLY A 117 -7.92 1.02 19.05
N LEU A 118 -9.22 1.17 19.15
CA LEU A 118 -9.95 2.39 18.85
C LEU A 118 -10.33 3.10 20.14
N TYR A 119 -9.91 4.37 20.26
CA TYR A 119 -10.17 5.24 21.39
C TYR A 119 -10.98 6.46 20.94
N TYR A 120 -11.73 7.04 21.85
CA TYR A 120 -12.57 8.20 21.56
C TYR A 120 -12.60 9.20 22.71
N LYS A 121 -13.01 10.43 22.39
CA LYS A 121 -13.32 11.52 23.33
C LYS A 121 -14.43 12.41 22.77
N ARG A 122 -15.06 13.18 23.65
CA ARG A 122 -16.17 14.07 23.25
C ARG A 122 -15.72 15.47 22.87
N THR A 123 -14.64 15.93 23.45
CA THR A 123 -14.15 17.31 23.27
C THR A 123 -12.69 17.32 22.88
N MET A 124 -12.27 18.34 22.15
CA MET A 124 -10.87 18.70 21.94
C MET A 124 -10.61 19.97 22.74
N SER A 125 -9.84 19.88 23.83
CA SER A 125 -9.42 21.08 24.57
C SER A 125 -8.07 21.59 24.04
N ASP A 126 -7.76 22.86 24.36
CA ASP A 126 -6.43 23.44 24.08
C ASP A 126 -5.34 22.81 24.95
N ASN A 127 -5.72 22.12 26.02
CA ASN A 127 -4.83 21.29 26.82
C ASN A 127 -5.20 19.81 26.69
N PRO A 128 -4.50 19.04 25.81
CA PRO A 128 -4.79 17.62 25.56
C PRO A 128 -4.67 16.71 26.78
N GLU A 129 -3.96 17.14 27.84
CA GLU A 129 -3.83 16.35 29.08
C GLU A 129 -5.13 16.35 29.91
N LEU A 130 -5.99 17.31 29.69
CA LEU A 130 -7.30 17.41 30.35
C LEU A 130 -8.42 16.66 29.64
N ASP A 131 -8.17 16.18 28.41
CA ASP A 131 -9.17 15.42 27.65
C ASP A 131 -9.27 13.99 28.19
N GLU A 132 -10.45 13.59 28.60
CA GLU A 132 -10.73 12.19 28.94
C GLU A 132 -10.80 11.33 27.70
N VAL A 133 -9.77 10.50 27.49
CA VAL A 133 -9.66 9.57 26.36
C VAL A 133 -10.04 8.17 26.83
N MET A 134 -11.11 7.62 26.25
CA MET A 134 -11.65 6.33 26.65
C MET A 134 -11.42 5.26 25.57
N PRO A 135 -11.12 4.00 25.97
CA PRO A 135 -11.13 2.88 25.02
C PRO A 135 -12.56 2.61 24.56
N LEU A 136 -12.75 2.45 23.25
CA LEU A 136 -14.04 2.08 22.65
C LEU A 136 -14.04 0.64 22.17
N VAL A 137 -12.95 0.26 21.47
CA VAL A 137 -12.73 -1.11 20.98
C VAL A 137 -11.32 -1.54 21.30
N ASP A 138 -11.19 -2.48 22.24
CA ASP A 138 -9.91 -3.15 22.50
C ASP A 138 -9.89 -4.48 21.72
N PRO A 139 -8.89 -4.70 20.87
CA PRO A 139 -8.70 -5.98 20.18
C PRO A 139 -8.70 -7.21 21.10
N LYS A 140 -8.26 -7.07 22.35
CA LYS A 140 -8.23 -8.16 23.33
C LYS A 140 -9.63 -8.67 23.70
N ASP A 141 -10.62 -7.79 23.65
CA ASP A 141 -12.01 -8.15 24.00
C ASP A 141 -12.71 -8.93 22.87
N ILE A 142 -12.10 -8.98 21.68
CA ILE A 142 -12.68 -9.62 20.49
C ILE A 142 -12.21 -11.07 20.34
N SER A 143 -10.97 -11.39 20.77
CA SER A 143 -10.30 -12.63 20.43
C SER A 143 -9.59 -13.30 21.62
N GLY A 144 -9.53 -14.64 21.57
CA GLY A 144 -8.65 -15.46 22.43
C GLY A 144 -7.19 -15.43 21.97
N SER A 145 -6.87 -16.03 20.83
CA SER A 145 -5.48 -16.21 20.34
C SER A 145 -5.15 -15.47 19.04
N ASP A 146 -6.14 -15.01 18.27
CA ASP A 146 -5.93 -14.35 17.00
C ASP A 146 -5.47 -12.91 17.18
N ARG A 147 -4.60 -12.45 16.27
CA ARG A 147 -4.27 -11.04 16.16
C ARG A 147 -5.37 -10.30 15.45
N ILE A 148 -6.02 -9.37 16.13
CA ILE A 148 -7.11 -8.56 15.59
C ILE A 148 -6.52 -7.29 14.97
N ASN A 149 -6.95 -6.99 13.74
CA ASN A 149 -6.63 -5.78 13.00
C ASN A 149 -7.91 -4.99 12.73
N LEU A 150 -8.06 -3.83 13.33
CA LEU A 150 -9.14 -2.91 12.98
C LEU A 150 -8.93 -2.37 11.56
N LYS A 151 -9.98 -2.45 10.72
CA LYS A 151 -9.93 -2.04 9.30
C LYS A 151 -10.58 -0.69 9.04
N GLY A 152 -11.61 -0.35 9.82
CA GLY A 152 -12.35 0.88 9.67
C GLY A 152 -13.53 0.96 10.62
N TYR A 153 -14.14 2.12 10.69
CA TYR A 153 -15.35 2.36 11.45
C TYR A 153 -16.19 3.45 10.79
N LYS A 154 -17.46 3.54 11.18
CA LYS A 154 -18.36 4.63 10.80
C LYS A 154 -19.38 4.89 11.89
N VAL A 155 -19.53 6.16 12.26
CA VAL A 155 -20.55 6.63 13.21
C VAL A 155 -21.87 6.77 12.46
N ASN A 156 -22.98 6.48 13.13
CA ASN A 156 -24.33 6.66 12.56
C ASN A 156 -24.77 8.14 12.54
N GLU A 157 -25.89 8.41 11.88
CA GLU A 157 -26.43 9.78 11.67
C GLU A 157 -26.73 10.52 12.99
N THR A 158 -27.07 9.81 14.07
CA THR A 158 -27.44 10.38 15.39
C THR A 158 -26.27 10.42 16.38
N SER A 159 -25.08 9.98 15.97
CA SER A 159 -23.87 9.96 16.79
C SER A 159 -23.98 9.17 18.10
N ASP A 160 -24.83 8.14 18.14
CA ASP A 160 -25.01 7.26 19.31
C ASP A 160 -24.44 5.83 19.11
N LEU A 161 -24.23 5.42 17.86
CA LEU A 161 -23.71 4.11 17.49
C LEU A 161 -22.49 4.21 16.57
N LEU A 162 -21.59 3.24 16.68
CA LEU A 162 -20.46 3.08 15.78
C LEU A 162 -20.41 1.63 15.30
N ALA A 163 -20.40 1.42 13.99
CA ALA A 163 -20.06 0.14 13.38
C ALA A 163 -18.58 0.11 13.03
N TYR A 164 -17.90 -0.99 13.37
CA TYR A 164 -16.48 -1.17 13.10
C TYR A 164 -16.17 -2.50 12.44
N GLN A 165 -15.16 -2.48 11.59
CA GLN A 165 -14.65 -3.65 10.88
C GLN A 165 -13.33 -4.11 11.51
N PHE A 166 -13.17 -5.41 11.62
CA PHE A 166 -11.91 -6.01 12.02
C PHE A 166 -11.63 -7.29 11.25
N SER A 167 -10.34 -7.63 11.12
CA SER A 167 -9.89 -8.88 10.53
C SER A 167 -8.99 -9.65 11.48
N ARG A 168 -8.80 -10.94 11.20
CA ARG A 168 -7.95 -11.83 11.98
C ARG A 168 -6.65 -12.11 11.25
N ASN A 169 -5.53 -12.06 11.97
CA ASN A 169 -4.20 -12.41 11.48
C ASN A 169 -3.78 -11.67 10.19
N GLY A 170 -4.31 -10.45 9.99
CA GLY A 170 -3.98 -9.62 8.84
C GLY A 170 -4.70 -9.96 7.53
N SER A 171 -5.61 -10.95 7.52
CA SER A 171 -6.44 -11.30 6.36
C SER A 171 -7.23 -10.10 5.83
N ASP A 172 -7.59 -10.14 4.55
CA ASP A 172 -8.53 -9.18 3.95
C ASP A 172 -9.99 -9.51 4.29
N TRP A 173 -10.27 -10.73 4.75
CA TRP A 173 -11.59 -11.09 5.29
C TRP A 173 -11.83 -10.38 6.61
N ALA A 174 -12.99 -9.75 6.71
CA ALA A 174 -13.37 -8.94 7.86
C ALA A 174 -14.73 -9.38 8.46
N GLU A 175 -14.95 -8.91 9.66
CA GLU A 175 -16.20 -9.00 10.39
C GLU A 175 -16.64 -7.59 10.78
N ILE A 176 -17.95 -7.35 10.93
CA ILE A 176 -18.51 -6.08 11.42
C ILE A 176 -19.19 -6.29 12.74
N LYS A 177 -18.95 -5.42 13.70
CA LYS A 177 -19.69 -5.31 14.96
C LYS A 177 -20.12 -3.88 15.21
N VAL A 178 -21.07 -3.70 16.15
CA VAL A 178 -21.62 -2.40 16.52
C VAL A 178 -21.44 -2.14 18.01
N VAL A 179 -21.09 -0.91 18.36
CA VAL A 179 -20.89 -0.45 19.74
C VAL A 179 -21.66 0.84 20.00
N GLU A 180 -22.24 0.96 21.22
CA GLU A 180 -22.90 2.19 21.68
C GLU A 180 -21.83 3.19 22.17
N LEU A 181 -21.87 4.43 21.67
CA LEU A 181 -20.85 5.44 22.00
C LEU A 181 -21.00 5.99 23.42
N LYS A 182 -22.20 5.97 23.99
CA LYS A 182 -22.45 6.53 25.33
C LYS A 182 -21.73 5.77 26.44
N ASN A 183 -21.64 4.46 26.34
CA ASN A 183 -21.19 3.54 27.41
C ASN A 183 -20.20 2.47 26.92
N ALA A 184 -19.76 2.53 25.67
CA ALA A 184 -18.90 1.53 25.00
C ALA A 184 -19.47 0.09 25.03
N ARG A 185 -20.80 -0.06 25.13
CA ARG A 185 -21.43 -1.37 25.18
C ARG A 185 -21.54 -1.99 23.80
N GLN A 186 -21.01 -3.21 23.64
CA GLN A 186 -21.15 -3.97 22.41
C GLN A 186 -22.61 -4.41 22.20
N ARG A 187 -23.12 -4.23 20.98
CA ARG A 187 -24.40 -4.77 20.55
C ARG A 187 -24.28 -6.20 20.07
N PRO A 188 -25.38 -6.95 19.97
CA PRO A 188 -25.35 -8.34 19.50
C PRO A 188 -25.02 -8.48 18.00
N ASP A 189 -25.17 -7.38 17.24
CA ASP A 189 -24.95 -7.35 15.79
C ASP A 189 -23.53 -7.78 15.44
N HIS A 190 -23.41 -8.87 14.64
CA HIS A 190 -22.12 -9.45 14.25
C HIS A 190 -22.21 -10.05 12.85
N LEU A 191 -21.61 -9.36 11.87
CA LEU A 191 -21.63 -9.75 10.47
C LEU A 191 -20.29 -10.35 10.05
N LYS A 192 -20.35 -11.38 9.21
CA LYS A 192 -19.21 -12.16 8.73
C LYS A 192 -19.13 -12.14 7.19
N ASN A 193 -18.08 -12.75 6.64
CA ASN A 193 -17.86 -12.87 5.19
C ASN A 193 -17.77 -11.51 4.48
N VAL A 194 -17.32 -10.50 5.19
CA VAL A 194 -17.10 -9.14 4.68
C VAL A 194 -15.72 -9.04 4.06
N LYS A 195 -15.62 -8.48 2.88
CA LYS A 195 -14.32 -8.20 2.24
C LYS A 195 -14.45 -7.00 1.29
N PHE A 196 -13.51 -6.05 1.38
CA PHE A 196 -13.52 -4.82 0.58
C PHE A 196 -14.84 -4.04 0.66
N SER A 197 -15.39 -3.92 1.85
CA SER A 197 -16.65 -3.25 2.12
C SER A 197 -16.45 -1.93 2.85
N GLY A 198 -17.25 -0.91 2.51
CA GLY A 198 -17.54 0.22 3.38
C GLY A 198 -18.66 -0.10 4.37
N ILE A 199 -19.02 0.91 5.18
CA ILE A 199 -20.23 0.93 6.03
C ILE A 199 -20.95 2.24 5.70
N ALA A 200 -22.23 2.17 5.34
CA ALA A 200 -23.04 3.35 5.06
C ALA A 200 -24.35 3.29 5.87
N TRP A 201 -24.45 4.12 6.89
CA TRP A 201 -25.62 4.16 7.79
C TRP A 201 -26.84 4.73 7.12
N LYS A 202 -28.02 4.21 7.49
CA LYS A 202 -29.32 4.78 7.17
C LYS A 202 -30.39 4.35 8.19
N GLY A 203 -30.89 5.34 8.96
CA GLY A 203 -31.90 5.05 9.98
C GLY A 203 -31.47 4.00 11.00
N ASN A 204 -32.25 2.93 11.19
CA ASN A 204 -31.96 1.85 12.14
C ASN A 204 -31.09 0.72 11.53
N GLY A 205 -30.18 1.05 10.60
CA GLY A 205 -29.33 0.02 9.99
C GLY A 205 -28.26 0.60 9.11
N PHE A 206 -27.53 -0.27 8.42
CA PHE A 206 -26.46 0.16 7.51
C PHE A 206 -26.28 -0.80 6.33
N PHE A 207 -25.76 -0.26 5.24
CA PHE A 207 -25.33 -1.02 4.08
C PHE A 207 -23.92 -1.56 4.27
N TYR A 208 -23.70 -2.76 3.79
CA TYR A 208 -22.39 -3.41 3.73
C TYR A 208 -22.31 -4.36 2.52
N ALA A 209 -21.08 -4.75 2.16
CA ALA A 209 -20.87 -5.74 1.10
C ALA A 209 -20.22 -7.01 1.65
N ALA A 210 -20.70 -8.14 1.21
CA ALA A 210 -20.19 -9.44 1.61
C ALA A 210 -20.10 -10.40 0.43
N TYR A 211 -19.36 -11.49 0.64
CA TYR A 211 -19.28 -12.63 -0.26
C TYR A 211 -19.96 -13.81 0.44
N PRO A 212 -21.16 -14.21 0.06
CA PRO A 212 -21.88 -15.33 0.70
C PRO A 212 -21.07 -16.62 0.68
N LYS A 213 -20.36 -16.85 -0.44
CA LYS A 213 -19.37 -17.93 -0.60
C LYS A 213 -18.10 -17.40 -1.26
N ALA A 214 -16.98 -18.04 -0.98
CA ALA A 214 -15.66 -17.61 -1.44
C ALA A 214 -15.54 -17.48 -2.98
N ASN A 215 -16.33 -18.22 -3.74
CA ASN A 215 -16.31 -18.24 -5.23
C ASN A 215 -17.48 -17.49 -5.86
N GLU A 216 -18.34 -16.86 -5.06
CA GLU A 216 -19.42 -16.01 -5.58
C GLU A 216 -18.95 -14.55 -5.68
N GLY A 217 -19.68 -13.74 -6.47
CA GLY A 217 -19.46 -12.30 -6.55
C GLY A 217 -19.81 -11.58 -5.25
N GLN A 218 -19.29 -10.38 -5.10
CA GLN A 218 -19.66 -9.48 -4.01
C GLN A 218 -21.13 -9.09 -4.15
N LYS A 219 -21.85 -9.02 -3.01
CA LYS A 219 -23.25 -8.59 -2.92
C LYS A 219 -23.39 -7.48 -1.91
N VAL A 220 -24.31 -6.56 -2.13
CA VAL A 220 -24.61 -5.44 -1.22
C VAL A 220 -25.88 -5.74 -0.45
N TYR A 221 -25.79 -5.67 0.87
CA TYR A 221 -26.89 -5.94 1.80
C TYR A 221 -27.19 -4.70 2.65
N PHE A 222 -28.40 -4.69 3.20
CA PHE A 222 -28.77 -3.78 4.28
C PHE A 222 -29.05 -4.61 5.54
N HIS A 223 -28.31 -4.33 6.59
CA HIS A 223 -28.49 -4.92 7.91
C HIS A 223 -29.37 -4.03 8.79
N GLU A 224 -30.46 -4.56 9.31
CA GLU A 224 -31.26 -3.90 10.32
C GLU A 224 -30.76 -4.29 11.71
N LEU A 225 -30.48 -3.29 12.55
CA LEU A 225 -29.93 -3.51 13.88
C LEU A 225 -30.80 -4.42 14.74
N GLY A 226 -30.17 -5.37 15.41
CA GLY A 226 -30.81 -6.34 16.31
C GLY A 226 -31.40 -7.56 15.59
N THR A 227 -31.22 -7.69 14.27
CA THR A 227 -31.60 -8.88 13.50
C THR A 227 -30.41 -9.80 13.28
N ASP A 228 -30.67 -11.07 12.92
CA ASP A 228 -29.62 -11.99 12.48
C ASP A 228 -29.20 -11.67 11.03
N GLN A 229 -27.91 -11.84 10.71
CA GLN A 229 -27.37 -11.58 9.37
C GLN A 229 -28.09 -12.33 8.25
N SER A 230 -28.68 -13.50 8.53
CA SER A 230 -29.45 -14.28 7.55
C SER A 230 -30.76 -13.60 7.14
N GLN A 231 -31.20 -12.59 7.87
CA GLN A 231 -32.40 -11.78 7.59
C GLN A 231 -32.07 -10.52 6.80
N ASP A 232 -30.79 -10.27 6.51
CA ASP A 232 -30.36 -9.05 5.83
C ASP A 232 -30.94 -8.94 4.42
N LYS A 233 -31.42 -7.75 4.11
CA LYS A 233 -32.05 -7.47 2.83
C LYS A 233 -31.00 -7.33 1.73
N LEU A 234 -31.06 -8.19 0.71
CA LEU A 234 -30.26 -8.02 -0.51
C LEU A 234 -30.71 -6.73 -1.24
N ILE A 235 -29.75 -5.84 -1.48
CA ILE A 235 -29.98 -4.54 -2.16
C ILE A 235 -29.52 -4.62 -3.60
N PHE A 236 -28.35 -5.25 -3.85
CA PHE A 236 -27.79 -5.31 -5.18
C PHE A 236 -26.81 -6.49 -5.33
N GLU A 237 -26.86 -7.12 -6.51
CA GLU A 237 -25.93 -8.18 -6.89
C GLU A 237 -25.69 -8.21 -8.41
N ARG A 238 -24.64 -8.91 -8.81
CA ARG A 238 -24.38 -9.33 -10.20
C ARG A 238 -23.98 -10.82 -10.19
N ASP A 239 -24.45 -11.55 -11.18
CA ASP A 239 -24.06 -12.95 -11.41
C ASP A 239 -22.64 -13.10 -11.99
N ASN A 240 -21.80 -12.11 -11.79
CA ASN A 240 -20.44 -12.08 -12.30
C ASN A 240 -19.49 -11.58 -11.21
N PRO A 241 -18.53 -12.40 -10.74
CA PRO A 241 -17.60 -12.03 -9.68
C PRO A 241 -16.64 -10.88 -10.06
N LEU A 242 -16.57 -10.51 -11.34
CA LEU A 242 -15.76 -9.39 -11.81
C LEU A 242 -16.32 -8.01 -11.45
N PHE A 243 -17.51 -7.93 -10.84
CA PHE A 243 -18.04 -6.67 -10.33
C PHE A 243 -17.62 -6.43 -8.89
N MET A 244 -17.22 -5.20 -8.62
CA MET A 244 -16.99 -4.70 -7.26
C MET A 244 -17.86 -3.47 -6.99
N PHE A 245 -18.28 -3.35 -5.72
CA PHE A 245 -19.22 -2.34 -5.30
C PHE A 245 -18.59 -1.41 -4.26
N ASN A 246 -18.79 -0.12 -4.46
CA ASN A 246 -18.53 0.92 -3.47
C ASN A 246 -19.83 1.69 -3.24
N PHE A 247 -20.11 2.06 -2.00
CA PHE A 247 -21.34 2.75 -1.68
C PHE A 247 -21.15 3.71 -0.51
N SER A 248 -22.02 4.71 -0.44
CA SER A 248 -22.07 5.70 0.62
C SER A 248 -23.47 6.25 0.76
N THR A 249 -23.76 6.88 1.90
CA THR A 249 -24.90 7.77 2.10
C THR A 249 -24.40 9.20 2.07
N THR A 250 -25.16 10.12 1.48
CA THR A 250 -24.84 11.55 1.50
C THR A 250 -25.00 12.12 2.91
N SER A 251 -24.26 13.19 3.23
CA SER A 251 -24.21 13.76 4.57
C SER A 251 -25.56 14.29 5.08
N ASP A 252 -26.46 14.67 4.16
CA ASP A 252 -27.83 15.06 4.44
C ASP A 252 -28.79 13.84 4.61
N GLY A 253 -28.27 12.61 4.49
CA GLY A 253 -29.04 11.38 4.58
C GLY A 253 -30.05 11.16 3.46
N ARG A 254 -30.08 12.03 2.43
CA ARG A 254 -31.07 11.95 1.36
C ARG A 254 -30.79 10.83 0.38
N TYR A 255 -29.55 10.63 -0.03
CA TYR A 255 -29.20 9.67 -1.06
C TYR A 255 -28.34 8.52 -0.53
N PHE A 256 -28.69 7.30 -0.92
CA PHE A 256 -27.73 6.19 -0.97
C PHE A 256 -27.19 6.13 -2.38
N ILE A 257 -25.87 6.06 -2.51
CA ILE A 257 -25.15 5.99 -3.77
C ILE A 257 -24.44 4.65 -3.85
N LEU A 258 -24.62 3.94 -4.96
CA LEU A 258 -23.90 2.69 -5.28
C LEU A 258 -23.12 2.86 -6.57
N ARG A 259 -21.81 2.67 -6.51
CA ARG A 259 -20.92 2.60 -7.68
C ARG A 259 -20.54 1.16 -7.91
N GLU A 260 -20.84 0.68 -9.08
CA GLU A 260 -20.41 -0.61 -9.61
C GLU A 260 -19.20 -0.41 -10.52
N GLU A 261 -18.19 -1.25 -10.42
CA GLU A 261 -17.03 -1.29 -11.31
C GLU A 261 -16.85 -2.70 -11.85
N HIS A 262 -16.86 -2.84 -13.18
CA HIS A 262 -16.52 -4.10 -13.83
C HIS A 262 -14.99 -4.21 -13.95
N ARG A 263 -14.37 -5.08 -13.20
CA ARG A 263 -12.91 -5.16 -13.02
C ARG A 263 -12.13 -5.46 -14.28
N LEU A 264 -12.70 -6.22 -15.23
CA LEU A 264 -12.02 -6.54 -16.47
C LEU A 264 -12.00 -5.38 -17.45
N THR A 265 -13.10 -4.62 -17.54
CA THR A 265 -13.24 -3.55 -18.55
C THR A 265 -12.96 -2.15 -17.97
N GLY A 266 -12.92 -2.01 -16.66
CA GLY A 266 -12.85 -0.73 -15.96
C GLY A 266 -14.09 0.15 -16.15
N LYS A 267 -15.19 -0.40 -16.71
CA LYS A 267 -16.44 0.35 -16.86
C LYS A 267 -17.13 0.49 -15.53
N GLU A 268 -17.72 1.66 -15.32
CA GLU A 268 -18.42 1.99 -14.09
C GLU A 268 -19.90 2.25 -14.37
N SER A 269 -20.75 1.94 -13.38
CA SER A 269 -22.15 2.39 -13.36
C SER A 269 -22.48 2.93 -11.96
N ILE A 270 -23.28 3.96 -11.92
CA ILE A 270 -23.72 4.62 -10.70
C ILE A 270 -25.22 4.45 -10.53
N PHE A 271 -25.63 3.99 -9.36
CA PHE A 271 -27.01 3.87 -8.95
C PHE A 271 -27.27 4.72 -7.71
N TYR A 272 -28.53 5.08 -7.48
CA TYR A 272 -28.91 5.83 -6.29
C TYR A 272 -30.31 5.47 -5.79
N ILE A 273 -30.53 5.69 -4.48
CA ILE A 273 -31.85 5.72 -3.84
C ILE A 273 -32.05 7.13 -3.34
N ASP A 274 -33.16 7.78 -3.70
CA ASP A 274 -33.59 9.06 -3.10
C ASP A 274 -34.64 8.79 -2.02
N TYR A 275 -34.27 8.96 -0.77
CA TYR A 275 -35.15 8.73 0.38
C TYR A 275 -36.24 9.79 0.59
N ASN A 276 -36.20 10.89 -0.17
CA ASN A 276 -37.28 11.86 -0.21
C ASN A 276 -38.45 11.46 -1.14
N GLN A 277 -38.29 10.33 -1.85
CA GLN A 277 -39.36 9.75 -2.67
C GLN A 277 -40.35 8.96 -1.80
N ALA A 278 -41.63 8.94 -2.19
CA ALA A 278 -42.66 8.18 -1.48
C ALA A 278 -42.39 6.66 -1.44
N GLN A 279 -41.68 6.13 -2.48
CA GLN A 279 -41.23 4.77 -2.57
C GLN A 279 -39.75 4.76 -2.99
N PRO A 280 -38.82 4.81 -2.02
CA PRO A 280 -37.40 4.80 -2.30
C PRO A 280 -36.97 3.49 -2.95
N THR A 281 -36.48 3.53 -4.17
CA THR A 281 -35.98 2.36 -4.92
C THR A 281 -34.65 2.67 -5.55
N LEU A 282 -33.81 1.65 -5.72
CA LEU A 282 -32.54 1.77 -6.40
C LEU A 282 -32.74 2.00 -7.89
N LYS A 283 -32.20 3.09 -8.42
CA LYS A 283 -32.32 3.50 -9.82
C LYS A 283 -30.94 3.76 -10.41
N PRO A 284 -30.72 3.51 -11.72
CA PRO A 284 -29.50 3.94 -12.39
C PRO A 284 -29.44 5.47 -12.48
N LEU A 285 -28.27 6.02 -12.20
CA LEU A 285 -27.94 7.44 -12.43
C LEU A 285 -27.17 7.57 -13.74
N LEU A 286 -26.06 6.83 -13.86
CA LEU A 286 -25.20 6.77 -15.03
C LEU A 286 -24.76 5.32 -15.25
N ALA A 287 -24.64 4.87 -16.51
CA ALA A 287 -24.30 3.48 -16.79
C ALA A 287 -23.19 3.34 -17.86
N ASN A 288 -22.40 2.28 -17.72
CA ASN A 288 -21.34 1.86 -18.66
C ASN A 288 -20.30 2.95 -18.98
N LEU A 289 -19.93 3.75 -17.98
CA LEU A 289 -18.93 4.80 -18.14
C LEU A 289 -17.54 4.22 -18.42
N ALA A 290 -16.85 4.77 -19.41
CA ALA A 290 -15.46 4.44 -19.73
C ALA A 290 -14.46 5.39 -18.99
N PHE A 291 -14.94 6.13 -18.01
CA PHE A 291 -14.21 7.10 -17.21
C PHE A 291 -14.66 7.01 -15.75
N THR A 292 -13.85 7.49 -14.85
CA THR A 292 -14.20 7.53 -13.42
C THR A 292 -15.27 8.57 -13.14
N PHE A 293 -16.32 8.16 -12.43
CA PHE A 293 -17.34 9.04 -11.90
C PHE A 293 -17.66 8.64 -10.45
N LYS A 294 -17.37 9.55 -9.51
CA LYS A 294 -17.52 9.28 -8.09
C LYS A 294 -18.40 10.38 -7.46
N VAL A 295 -19.60 10.04 -7.07
CA VAL A 295 -20.43 10.93 -6.27
C VAL A 295 -19.78 11.06 -4.88
N LEU A 296 -19.60 12.30 -4.43
CA LEU A 296 -18.91 12.66 -3.20
C LEU A 296 -19.89 12.95 -2.08
N ASP A 297 -20.90 13.77 -2.39
CA ASP A 297 -21.95 14.16 -1.46
C ASP A 297 -23.13 14.80 -2.21
N SER A 298 -24.13 15.29 -1.49
CA SER A 298 -25.20 16.13 -2.00
C SER A 298 -25.22 17.51 -1.34
N ARG A 299 -25.74 18.49 -2.08
CA ARG A 299 -25.96 19.86 -1.61
C ARG A 299 -27.17 20.45 -2.29
N ASN A 300 -28.13 20.96 -1.50
CA ASN A 300 -29.37 21.55 -2.02
C ASN A 300 -30.10 20.61 -3.01
N GLY A 301 -30.09 19.30 -2.74
CA GLY A 301 -30.74 18.29 -3.58
C GLY A 301 -30.02 17.91 -4.86
N LYS A 302 -28.84 18.49 -5.14
CA LYS A 302 -27.97 18.14 -6.25
C LYS A 302 -26.80 17.31 -5.76
N LEU A 303 -26.24 16.47 -6.62
CA LEU A 303 -25.07 15.66 -6.34
C LEU A 303 -23.80 16.41 -6.73
N ILE A 304 -22.77 16.29 -5.92
CA ILE A 304 -21.41 16.76 -6.20
C ILE A 304 -20.56 15.53 -6.52
N ALA A 305 -19.83 15.58 -7.62
CA ALA A 305 -19.04 14.44 -8.08
C ALA A 305 -17.66 14.84 -8.57
N TYR A 306 -16.71 13.90 -8.41
CA TYR A 306 -15.42 13.88 -9.10
C TYR A 306 -15.55 13.07 -10.39
N THR A 307 -14.92 13.53 -11.47
CA THR A 307 -14.90 12.78 -12.73
C THR A 307 -13.63 13.02 -13.53
N THR A 308 -13.26 11.98 -14.32
CA THR A 308 -12.19 12.07 -15.32
C THR A 308 -12.74 12.21 -16.75
N HIS A 309 -14.05 12.43 -16.92
CA HIS A 309 -14.66 12.64 -18.23
C HIS A 309 -14.12 13.92 -18.89
N ASN A 310 -13.45 13.80 -20.04
CA ASN A 310 -12.76 14.89 -20.72
C ASN A 310 -11.80 15.68 -19.81
N ALA A 311 -11.33 15.04 -18.72
CA ALA A 311 -10.50 15.64 -17.69
C ALA A 311 -9.56 14.58 -17.07
N PRO A 312 -8.52 14.13 -17.78
CA PRO A 312 -7.65 13.03 -17.32
C PRO A 312 -6.95 13.30 -15.98
N ASN A 313 -6.80 14.58 -15.58
CA ASN A 313 -6.27 14.98 -14.28
C ASN A 313 -7.35 15.21 -13.22
N GLY A 314 -8.62 14.91 -13.54
CA GLY A 314 -9.74 15.05 -12.64
C GLY A 314 -10.33 16.47 -12.60
N ARG A 315 -11.65 16.52 -12.42
CA ARG A 315 -12.42 17.75 -12.17
C ARG A 315 -13.60 17.46 -11.25
N MET A 316 -14.20 18.49 -10.70
CA MET A 316 -15.42 18.38 -9.90
C MET A 316 -16.62 18.99 -10.61
N VAL A 317 -17.77 18.34 -10.50
CA VAL A 317 -19.02 18.76 -11.13
C VAL A 317 -20.20 18.66 -10.15
N GLU A 318 -21.23 19.43 -10.43
CA GLU A 318 -22.55 19.36 -9.78
C GLU A 318 -23.57 18.90 -10.82
N LEU A 319 -24.49 18.02 -10.44
CA LEU A 319 -25.56 17.55 -11.29
C LEU A 319 -26.88 17.35 -10.55
N ASP A 320 -27.98 17.52 -11.25
CA ASP A 320 -29.30 17.13 -10.79
C ASP A 320 -29.52 15.63 -11.13
N PRO A 321 -29.87 14.76 -10.16
CA PRO A 321 -30.18 13.36 -10.47
C PRO A 321 -31.29 13.16 -11.51
N ALA A 322 -32.22 14.13 -11.64
CA ALA A 322 -33.26 14.12 -12.68
C ALA A 322 -32.73 14.44 -14.07
N GLN A 323 -31.56 15.08 -14.18
CA GLN A 323 -30.86 15.43 -15.42
C GLN A 323 -29.41 15.01 -15.36
N PRO A 324 -29.12 13.71 -15.29
CA PRO A 324 -27.81 13.18 -14.88
C PRO A 324 -26.67 13.48 -15.88
N PHE A 325 -26.97 13.96 -17.09
CA PHE A 325 -25.97 14.35 -18.10
C PHE A 325 -25.76 15.87 -18.21
N ASN A 326 -26.53 16.68 -17.46
CA ASN A 326 -26.37 18.12 -17.44
C ASN A 326 -25.53 18.54 -16.23
N TRP A 327 -24.21 18.68 -16.44
CA TRP A 327 -23.23 18.95 -15.39
C TRP A 327 -22.82 20.42 -15.36
N ARG A 328 -22.87 21.03 -14.20
CA ARG A 328 -22.23 22.32 -13.91
C ARG A 328 -20.83 22.06 -13.36
N GLU A 329 -19.81 22.60 -14.01
CA GLU A 329 -18.45 22.51 -13.51
C GLU A 329 -18.29 23.32 -12.22
N LEU A 330 -17.74 22.72 -11.17
CA LEU A 330 -17.39 23.35 -9.89
C LEU A 330 -15.90 23.68 -9.82
N ILE A 331 -15.06 22.71 -10.14
CA ILE A 331 -13.61 22.87 -10.19
C ILE A 331 -13.16 22.28 -11.54
N PRO A 332 -12.58 23.10 -12.43
CA PRO A 332 -12.10 22.63 -13.73
C PRO A 332 -10.84 21.76 -13.57
N GLN A 333 -10.53 21.00 -14.61
CA GLN A 333 -9.21 20.39 -14.73
C GLN A 333 -8.14 21.46 -14.91
N PHE A 334 -7.04 21.35 -14.17
CA PHE A 334 -5.86 22.17 -14.41
C PHE A 334 -4.77 21.38 -15.15
N SER A 335 -4.16 22.03 -16.13
CA SER A 335 -3.05 21.44 -16.87
C SER A 335 -1.83 21.28 -15.95
N GLY A 336 -1.26 20.07 -15.91
CA GLY A 336 -0.09 19.76 -15.08
C GLY A 336 -0.36 19.64 -13.59
N ALA A 337 -1.65 19.66 -13.16
CA ALA A 337 -2.06 19.45 -11.78
C ALA A 337 -3.07 18.31 -11.71
N LEU A 338 -2.75 17.26 -10.97
CA LEU A 338 -3.63 16.11 -10.76
C LEU A 338 -4.44 16.32 -9.48
N LEU A 339 -5.77 16.35 -9.58
CA LEU A 339 -6.66 16.39 -8.43
C LEU A 339 -6.65 15.03 -7.70
N THR A 340 -6.09 15.00 -6.52
CA THR A 340 -5.86 13.75 -5.75
C THR A 340 -6.83 13.57 -4.61
N GLU A 341 -7.24 14.65 -3.94
CA GLU A 341 -8.14 14.60 -2.80
C GLU A 341 -9.07 15.83 -2.77
N HIS A 342 -10.19 15.69 -2.12
CA HIS A 342 -11.18 16.75 -1.96
C HIS A 342 -11.91 16.58 -0.62
N TYR A 343 -12.31 17.72 -0.03
CA TYR A 343 -13.10 17.77 1.19
C TYR A 343 -14.15 18.86 1.11
N LEU A 344 -15.42 18.47 1.30
CA LEU A 344 -16.56 19.35 1.16
C LEU A 344 -16.94 19.94 2.52
N LEU A 345 -16.90 21.26 2.62
CA LEU A 345 -17.37 22.03 3.76
C LEU A 345 -18.72 22.69 3.42
N LYS A 346 -19.36 23.26 4.41
CA LYS A 346 -20.67 23.91 4.23
C LYS A 346 -20.66 24.95 3.08
N ASP A 347 -19.60 25.74 2.95
CA ASP A 347 -19.50 26.87 2.00
C ASP A 347 -18.18 26.89 1.22
N ARG A 348 -17.32 25.90 1.39
CA ARG A 348 -15.99 25.78 0.78
C ARG A 348 -15.74 24.37 0.29
N ILE A 349 -14.81 24.24 -0.66
CA ILE A 349 -14.24 22.98 -1.12
C ILE A 349 -12.74 23.07 -0.94
N LEU A 350 -12.14 22.15 -0.19
CA LEU A 350 -10.71 21.95 -0.18
C LEU A 350 -10.37 20.89 -1.23
N ALA A 351 -9.42 21.19 -2.10
CA ALA A 351 -8.92 20.28 -3.11
C ALA A 351 -7.41 20.18 -3.00
N THR A 352 -6.88 18.94 -2.98
CA THR A 352 -5.45 18.70 -3.06
C THR A 352 -5.08 18.37 -4.49
N PHE A 353 -4.10 19.09 -5.00
CA PHE A 353 -3.50 18.84 -6.30
C PHE A 353 -2.07 18.36 -6.15
N LEU A 354 -1.66 17.43 -7.00
CA LEU A 354 -0.27 17.07 -7.18
C LEU A 354 0.28 17.81 -8.40
N VAL A 355 1.17 18.77 -8.16
CA VAL A 355 1.78 19.64 -9.20
C VAL A 355 3.27 19.32 -9.26
N LYS A 356 3.73 18.68 -10.35
CA LYS A 356 5.12 18.24 -10.50
C LYS A 356 5.66 17.45 -9.28
N GLY A 357 4.84 16.60 -8.68
CA GLY A 357 5.19 15.81 -7.48
C GLY A 357 5.03 16.55 -6.15
N HIS A 358 4.60 17.82 -6.14
CA HIS A 358 4.39 18.60 -4.93
C HIS A 358 2.90 18.70 -4.58
N PRO A 359 2.50 18.47 -3.34
CA PRO A 359 1.12 18.68 -2.95
C PRO A 359 0.80 20.18 -2.81
N LEU A 360 -0.37 20.54 -3.33
CA LEU A 360 -0.94 21.90 -3.26
C LEU A 360 -2.36 21.79 -2.74
N ILE A 361 -2.67 22.38 -1.60
CA ILE A 361 -4.05 22.51 -1.11
C ILE A 361 -4.62 23.81 -1.66
N THR A 362 -5.75 23.72 -2.35
CA THR A 362 -6.49 24.88 -2.85
C THR A 362 -7.88 24.94 -2.22
N VAL A 363 -8.27 26.11 -1.76
CA VAL A 363 -9.62 26.37 -1.24
C VAL A 363 -10.44 27.06 -2.33
N PHE A 364 -11.62 26.49 -2.62
CA PHE A 364 -12.60 27.03 -3.56
C PHE A 364 -13.92 27.37 -2.85
N ASP A 365 -14.69 28.29 -3.38
CA ASP A 365 -16.11 28.37 -3.08
C ASP A 365 -16.93 27.49 -4.04
N TYR A 366 -18.24 27.35 -3.79
CA TYR A 366 -19.13 26.55 -4.64
C TYR A 366 -19.50 27.22 -5.98
N SER A 367 -19.00 28.43 -6.26
CA SER A 367 -19.04 29.01 -7.62
C SER A 367 -17.89 28.54 -8.49
N GLY A 368 -16.87 27.90 -7.89
CA GLY A 368 -15.63 27.48 -8.54
C GLY A 368 -14.51 28.52 -8.45
N LYS A 369 -14.73 29.61 -7.70
CA LYS A 369 -13.72 30.64 -7.48
C LYS A 369 -12.66 30.13 -6.51
N MET A 370 -11.39 30.19 -6.92
CA MET A 370 -10.24 29.94 -6.07
C MET A 370 -10.09 31.07 -5.05
N LEU A 371 -9.96 30.72 -3.78
CA LEU A 371 -9.85 31.65 -2.67
C LEU A 371 -8.45 31.70 -2.08
N TYR A 372 -7.77 30.54 -2.01
CA TYR A 372 -6.46 30.42 -1.37
C TYR A 372 -5.68 29.20 -1.89
N ASN A 373 -4.35 29.31 -1.91
CA ASN A 373 -3.42 28.22 -2.20
C ASN A 373 -2.43 28.07 -1.05
N LEU A 374 -2.25 26.84 -0.58
CA LEU A 374 -1.23 26.47 0.38
C LEU A 374 -0.25 25.51 -0.29
N GLU A 375 0.90 26.04 -0.69
CA GLU A 375 1.99 25.25 -1.22
C GLU A 375 2.74 24.53 -0.08
N LEU A 376 3.18 23.30 -0.35
CA LEU A 376 3.87 22.46 0.61
C LEU A 376 5.20 21.98 0.01
N PRO A 377 6.24 21.71 0.84
CA PRO A 377 7.55 21.28 0.36
C PRO A 377 7.50 19.99 -0.45
N ALA A 378 8.48 19.79 -1.34
CA ALA A 378 8.74 18.54 -2.03
C ALA A 378 8.97 17.38 -1.07
N GLY A 379 8.68 16.16 -1.52
CA GLY A 379 8.89 14.94 -0.72
C GLY A 379 7.96 14.84 0.49
N THR A 380 6.85 15.59 0.48
CA THR A 380 5.81 15.55 1.50
C THR A 380 4.50 15.02 0.95
N THR A 381 3.67 14.52 1.85
CA THR A 381 2.27 14.17 1.56
C THR A 381 1.36 14.98 2.46
N VAL A 382 0.19 15.28 1.94
CA VAL A 382 -0.89 15.96 2.64
C VAL A 382 -2.21 15.33 2.28
N GLY A 383 -3.10 15.19 3.24
CA GLY A 383 -4.41 14.61 3.00
C GLY A 383 -5.08 14.14 4.28
N GLY A 384 -6.13 13.30 4.12
CA GLY A 384 -6.90 12.80 5.23
C GLY A 384 -7.64 13.91 5.93
N PHE A 385 -8.28 14.81 5.17
CA PHE A 385 -9.08 15.89 5.71
C PHE A 385 -10.21 15.36 6.58
N THR A 386 -10.34 15.95 7.76
CA THR A 386 -11.38 15.63 8.74
C THR A 386 -11.83 16.89 9.46
N GLY A 387 -12.89 16.80 10.23
CA GLY A 387 -13.40 17.92 11.04
C GLY A 387 -14.91 18.06 10.91
N ALA A 388 -15.44 19.16 11.43
CA ALA A 388 -16.84 19.52 11.23
C ALA A 388 -17.06 20.00 9.79
N PRO A 389 -18.29 19.99 9.29
CA PRO A 389 -18.63 20.66 8.03
C PRO A 389 -18.36 22.17 8.04
N SER A 390 -18.00 22.73 9.21
CA SER A 390 -17.60 24.13 9.38
C SER A 390 -16.25 24.43 8.74
N PRO A 391 -16.07 25.54 8.04
CA PRO A 391 -14.79 25.94 7.47
C PRO A 391 -13.74 26.30 8.53
N ASP A 392 -14.15 26.53 9.79
CA ASP A 392 -13.27 27.05 10.85
C ASP A 392 -12.45 25.92 11.53
N GLU A 393 -12.82 24.66 11.33
CA GLU A 393 -12.19 23.53 12.00
C GLU A 393 -11.98 22.35 11.05
N VAL A 394 -10.94 22.45 10.21
CA VAL A 394 -10.50 21.38 9.34
C VAL A 394 -9.16 20.86 9.81
N TYR A 395 -9.03 19.56 9.90
CA TYR A 395 -7.76 18.91 10.22
C TYR A 395 -7.22 18.21 8.98
N TYR A 396 -5.90 18.27 8.76
CA TYR A 396 -5.24 17.50 7.72
C TYR A 396 -3.92 16.94 8.21
N ARG A 397 -3.58 15.78 7.67
CA ARG A 397 -2.31 15.10 7.92
C ARG A 397 -1.23 15.67 7.02
N TYR A 398 -0.03 15.82 7.57
CA TYR A 398 1.18 16.18 6.87
C TYR A 398 2.31 15.20 7.26
N ALA A 399 3.01 14.63 6.29
CA ALA A 399 4.10 13.69 6.52
C ALA A 399 5.16 13.77 5.43
N SER A 400 6.33 13.13 5.67
CA SER A 400 7.35 12.89 4.64
C SER A 400 8.05 11.55 4.91
N TYR A 401 8.99 11.16 4.09
CA TYR A 401 9.81 9.97 4.33
C TYR A 401 10.63 10.03 5.62
N THR A 402 11.06 11.23 6.03
CA THR A 402 11.93 11.44 7.19
C THR A 402 11.25 12.18 8.33
N PHE A 403 9.98 12.51 8.19
CA PHE A 403 9.22 13.19 9.23
C PHE A 403 7.90 12.46 9.46
N PRO A 404 7.62 12.01 10.70
CA PRO A 404 6.40 11.30 11.01
C PRO A 404 5.17 12.20 10.82
N SER A 405 4.03 11.55 10.64
CA SER A 405 2.77 12.24 10.44
C SER A 405 2.44 13.17 11.61
N VAL A 406 2.12 14.41 11.28
CA VAL A 406 1.55 15.40 12.21
C VAL A 406 0.24 15.92 11.67
N ILE A 407 -0.56 16.53 12.55
CA ILE A 407 -1.83 17.14 12.16
C ILE A 407 -1.78 18.65 12.32
N TYR A 408 -2.26 19.30 11.28
CA TYR A 408 -2.58 20.72 11.32
C TYR A 408 -4.08 20.91 11.42
N LYS A 409 -4.48 21.84 12.28
CA LYS A 409 -5.79 22.48 12.23
C LYS A 409 -5.70 23.63 11.24
N PHE A 410 -6.65 23.72 10.32
CA PHE A 410 -6.72 24.73 9.28
C PHE A 410 -8.08 25.41 9.31
N ASN A 411 -8.08 26.73 9.31
CA ASN A 411 -9.27 27.55 9.14
C ASN A 411 -9.39 27.93 7.66
N ALA A 412 -10.39 27.38 6.96
CA ALA A 412 -10.59 27.66 5.54
C ALA A 412 -11.25 29.02 5.25
N THR A 413 -11.53 29.83 6.29
CA THR A 413 -12.01 31.21 6.18
C THR A 413 -10.89 32.23 6.34
N THR A 414 -10.05 32.09 7.39
CA THR A 414 -8.89 32.96 7.64
C THR A 414 -7.63 32.51 6.98
N PHE A 415 -7.58 31.24 6.52
CA PHE A 415 -6.44 30.54 5.93
C PHE A 415 -5.26 30.31 6.91
N GLU A 416 -5.53 30.46 8.21
CA GLU A 416 -4.55 30.19 9.24
C GLU A 416 -4.43 28.69 9.51
N ARG A 417 -3.21 28.26 9.82
CA ARG A 417 -2.94 26.87 10.22
C ARG A 417 -2.20 26.82 11.54
N THR A 418 -2.61 25.89 12.39
CA THR A 418 -1.98 25.64 13.68
C THR A 418 -1.58 24.17 13.78
N LEU A 419 -0.36 23.89 14.19
CA LEU A 419 0.08 22.54 14.50
C LEU A 419 -0.60 22.08 15.80
N THR A 420 -1.41 21.02 15.73
CA THR A 420 -2.17 20.56 16.89
C THR A 420 -1.34 19.75 17.86
N GLU A 421 -0.36 19.01 17.34
CA GLU A 421 0.52 18.18 18.15
C GLU A 421 1.91 18.12 17.52
N ARG A 422 2.94 18.33 18.33
CA ARG A 422 4.34 18.19 17.91
C ARG A 422 4.81 16.77 18.16
N THR A 423 5.34 16.16 17.13
CA THR A 423 6.07 14.91 17.27
C THR A 423 7.55 15.21 17.54
N THR A 424 8.06 14.70 18.65
CA THR A 424 9.50 14.76 18.95
C THR A 424 10.19 13.57 18.29
N VAL A 425 11.19 13.83 17.47
CA VAL A 425 12.02 12.81 16.85
C VAL A 425 13.41 12.77 17.46
N ALA A 426 14.04 11.59 17.49
CA ALA A 426 15.35 11.36 18.11
C ALA A 426 16.52 11.64 17.14
N TYR A 427 16.34 12.56 16.17
CA TYR A 427 17.34 12.91 15.16
C TYR A 427 17.13 14.35 14.65
N ASP A 428 18.18 14.93 14.07
CA ASP A 428 18.09 16.25 13.44
C ASP A 428 17.35 16.15 12.09
N LEU A 429 16.21 16.80 11.99
CA LEU A 429 15.41 16.90 10.78
C LEU A 429 16.12 17.69 9.66
N ASN A 430 16.96 18.65 10.04
CA ASN A 430 17.68 19.48 9.07
C ASN A 430 18.88 18.76 8.45
N GLY A 431 19.22 17.57 8.90
CA GLY A 431 20.33 16.77 8.38
C GLY A 431 20.06 16.11 7.04
N PHE A 432 18.81 16.14 6.53
CA PHE A 432 18.43 15.47 5.29
C PHE A 432 18.30 16.43 4.12
N GLU A 433 18.78 15.99 2.97
CA GLU A 433 18.58 16.63 1.69
C GLU A 433 17.51 15.87 0.88
N TYR A 434 16.55 16.62 0.35
CA TYR A 434 15.54 16.14 -0.58
C TYR A 434 15.80 16.70 -1.96
N LYS A 435 15.86 15.83 -2.96
CA LYS A 435 16.08 16.26 -4.34
C LYS A 435 15.11 15.55 -5.28
N GLU A 436 14.33 16.32 -6.00
CA GLU A 436 13.53 15.83 -7.12
C GLU A 436 14.36 15.88 -8.38
N VAL A 437 14.39 14.77 -9.13
CA VAL A 437 15.06 14.66 -10.42
C VAL A 437 14.12 14.00 -11.43
N GLU A 438 14.39 14.23 -12.70
CA GLU A 438 13.77 13.47 -13.78
C GLU A 438 14.87 12.78 -14.60
N TYR A 439 14.64 11.55 -14.98
CA TYR A 439 15.57 10.78 -15.80
C TYR A 439 14.87 10.26 -17.06
N PRO A 440 15.60 10.14 -18.20
CA PRO A 440 15.01 9.63 -19.41
C PRO A 440 14.83 8.10 -19.32
N ALA A 441 13.62 7.65 -19.58
CA ALA A 441 13.34 6.24 -19.86
C ALA A 441 13.88 5.84 -21.24
N LYS A 442 13.83 4.55 -21.56
CA LYS A 442 14.31 4.00 -22.83
C LYS A 442 13.67 4.63 -24.08
N ASP A 443 12.42 5.07 -23.97
CA ASP A 443 11.65 5.74 -25.03
C ASP A 443 11.77 7.28 -24.98
N GLY A 444 12.64 7.81 -24.12
CA GLY A 444 12.85 9.25 -23.93
C GLY A 444 11.85 9.93 -23.00
N THR A 445 10.86 9.21 -22.47
CA THR A 445 9.94 9.77 -21.47
C THR A 445 10.69 10.14 -20.20
N MET A 446 10.49 11.37 -19.70
CA MET A 446 11.09 11.82 -18.45
C MET A 446 10.31 11.26 -17.25
N VAL A 447 10.96 10.46 -16.41
CA VAL A 447 10.39 9.80 -15.24
C VAL A 447 10.86 10.48 -13.96
N PRO A 448 9.94 10.86 -13.03
CA PRO A 448 10.32 11.50 -11.77
C PRO A 448 10.96 10.52 -10.79
N MET A 449 11.90 11.03 -10.00
CA MET A 449 12.50 10.29 -8.90
C MET A 449 12.84 11.23 -7.75
N THR A 450 12.43 10.86 -6.54
CA THR A 450 12.80 11.53 -5.29
C THR A 450 14.06 10.90 -4.72
N LEU A 451 15.03 11.70 -4.36
CA LEU A 451 16.29 11.30 -3.72
C LEU A 451 16.35 11.87 -2.31
N ILE A 452 16.81 11.05 -1.35
CA ILE A 452 16.99 11.43 0.05
C ILE A 452 18.36 10.95 0.51
N TYR A 453 19.18 11.86 1.01
CA TYR A 453 20.49 11.55 1.56
C TYR A 453 20.86 12.55 2.65
N HIS A 454 21.87 12.24 3.46
CA HIS A 454 22.37 13.17 4.48
C HIS A 454 23.16 14.30 3.81
N LYS A 455 23.03 15.53 4.30
CA LYS A 455 23.74 16.71 3.74
C LYS A 455 25.24 16.54 3.61
N ASP A 456 25.85 15.78 4.55
CA ASP A 456 27.28 15.51 4.55
C ASP A 456 27.69 14.37 3.61
N THR A 457 26.74 13.73 2.92
CA THR A 457 27.03 12.63 2.00
C THR A 457 27.80 13.15 0.78
N LYS A 458 29.00 12.60 0.57
CA LYS A 458 29.77 12.88 -0.64
C LYS A 458 29.25 12.01 -1.78
N LEU A 459 28.72 12.63 -2.81
CA LEU A 459 28.23 11.94 -4.00
C LEU A 459 29.38 11.64 -4.95
N ASP A 460 30.13 10.59 -4.67
CA ASP A 460 31.36 10.18 -5.37
C ASP A 460 31.18 8.92 -6.22
N GLY A 461 29.94 8.46 -6.41
CA GLY A 461 29.61 7.24 -7.16
C GLY A 461 29.79 5.94 -6.35
N ASN A 462 30.11 6.03 -5.07
CA ASN A 462 30.34 4.85 -4.22
C ASN A 462 29.38 4.74 -3.02
N ASN A 463 28.29 5.50 -3.02
CA ASN A 463 27.36 5.49 -1.90
C ASN A 463 26.44 4.25 -1.98
N PRO A 464 26.26 3.53 -0.88
CA PRO A 464 25.19 2.56 -0.74
C PRO A 464 23.84 3.21 -1.12
N THR A 465 23.11 2.62 -2.06
CA THR A 465 21.86 3.20 -2.55
C THR A 465 20.75 2.16 -2.53
N LEU A 466 19.59 2.55 -2.01
CA LEU A 466 18.37 1.75 -2.01
C LEU A 466 17.34 2.39 -2.95
N LEU A 467 17.08 1.75 -4.08
CA LEU A 467 16.09 2.17 -5.07
C LEU A 467 14.76 1.44 -4.82
N LYS A 468 13.68 2.21 -4.69
CA LYS A 468 12.31 1.71 -4.43
C LYS A 468 11.35 2.22 -5.51
N ALA A 469 10.35 1.40 -5.87
CA ALA A 469 9.23 1.80 -6.71
C ALA A 469 7.99 0.97 -6.43
N TYR A 470 6.84 1.44 -6.95
CA TYR A 470 5.61 0.67 -6.98
C TYR A 470 5.10 0.45 -8.42
N GLY A 471 4.70 1.48 -9.14
CA GLY A 471 4.40 1.48 -10.56
C GLY A 471 3.27 0.55 -11.00
N GLY A 472 2.11 0.60 -10.35
CA GLY A 472 0.98 -0.24 -10.73
C GLY A 472 -0.38 0.27 -10.25
N PHE A 473 -1.45 -0.29 -10.85
CA PHE A 473 -2.85 -0.04 -10.49
C PHE A 473 -3.29 1.43 -10.59
N GLY A 474 -2.47 2.31 -11.15
CA GLY A 474 -2.73 3.75 -11.16
C GLY A 474 -2.69 4.38 -9.76
N LEU A 475 -2.05 3.72 -8.80
CA LEU A 475 -1.91 4.25 -7.44
C LEU A 475 -0.78 5.27 -7.38
N ILE A 476 -1.03 6.37 -6.68
CA ILE A 476 -0.02 7.37 -6.35
C ILE A 476 0.74 6.89 -5.13
N SER A 477 2.05 6.80 -5.24
CA SER A 477 2.93 6.45 -4.13
C SER A 477 3.29 7.72 -3.37
N GLU A 478 2.55 7.97 -2.30
CA GLU A 478 2.78 9.12 -1.45
C GLU A 478 3.95 8.90 -0.49
N PRO A 479 4.78 9.93 -0.23
CA PRO A 479 5.77 9.88 0.82
C PRO A 479 5.14 9.50 2.18
N SER A 480 5.71 8.49 2.82
CA SER A 480 5.32 8.06 4.17
C SER A 480 6.54 7.87 5.04
N PHE A 481 6.39 8.12 6.33
CA PHE A 481 7.49 7.96 7.27
C PHE A 481 7.94 6.51 7.38
N GLU A 482 9.23 6.28 7.12
CA GLU A 482 9.89 4.97 7.25
C GLU A 482 11.17 5.13 8.10
N PRO A 483 11.18 4.68 9.36
CA PRO A 483 12.35 4.80 10.26
C PRO A 483 13.63 4.16 9.71
N GLY A 484 13.49 3.10 8.93
CA GLY A 484 14.61 2.44 8.26
C GLY A 484 15.32 3.33 7.24
N ILE A 485 14.61 4.23 6.57
CA ILE A 485 15.23 5.24 5.69
C ILE A 485 16.16 6.14 6.52
N ILE A 486 15.71 6.59 7.71
CA ILE A 486 16.52 7.42 8.61
C ILE A 486 17.81 6.67 8.99
N HIS A 487 17.67 5.40 9.38
CA HIS A 487 18.81 4.56 9.74
C HIS A 487 19.80 4.43 8.57
N PHE A 488 19.31 4.11 7.38
CA PHE A 488 20.12 3.90 6.18
C PHE A 488 20.84 5.17 5.73
N VAL A 489 20.12 6.30 5.66
CA VAL A 489 20.66 7.59 5.24
C VAL A 489 21.69 8.13 6.23
N LYS A 490 21.45 8.01 7.55
CA LYS A 490 22.43 8.41 8.57
C LYS A 490 23.72 7.59 8.56
N LYS A 491 23.71 6.42 7.94
CA LYS A 491 24.92 5.60 7.70
C LYS A 491 25.63 5.95 6.38
N GLY A 492 25.21 7.01 5.67
CA GLY A 492 25.77 7.46 4.41
C GLY A 492 25.10 6.84 3.18
N GLY A 493 23.94 6.20 3.35
CA GLY A 493 23.14 5.70 2.24
C GLY A 493 22.39 6.79 1.48
N VAL A 494 22.03 6.49 0.23
CA VAL A 494 21.11 7.28 -0.60
C VAL A 494 19.83 6.48 -0.78
N PHE A 495 18.68 7.05 -0.39
CA PHE A 495 17.38 6.48 -0.71
C PHE A 495 16.84 7.13 -1.97
N ALA A 496 16.31 6.32 -2.89
CA ALA A 496 15.70 6.77 -4.14
C ALA A 496 14.32 6.14 -4.32
N PHE A 497 13.31 6.95 -4.64
CA PHE A 497 11.97 6.48 -5.00
C PHE A 497 11.64 6.90 -6.42
N ALA A 498 11.49 5.93 -7.34
CA ALA A 498 11.15 6.17 -8.74
C ALA A 498 9.64 6.09 -8.98
N SER A 499 9.02 7.17 -9.45
CA SER A 499 7.60 7.28 -9.79
C SER A 499 7.34 6.76 -11.21
N ILE A 500 7.58 5.47 -11.43
CA ILE A 500 7.55 4.81 -12.74
C ILE A 500 6.14 4.69 -13.33
N ARG A 501 6.03 4.54 -14.65
CA ARG A 501 4.76 4.31 -15.34
C ARG A 501 4.04 3.05 -14.84
N GLY A 502 2.71 3.09 -14.85
CA GLY A 502 1.83 2.13 -14.17
C GLY A 502 1.28 2.68 -12.86
N GLY A 503 2.02 3.59 -12.19
CA GLY A 503 1.52 4.39 -11.07
C GLY A 503 0.56 5.50 -11.48
N GLY A 504 0.09 6.28 -10.53
CA GLY A 504 -0.89 7.36 -10.72
C GLY A 504 -0.30 8.77 -10.70
N GLU A 505 1.00 8.94 -10.47
CA GLU A 505 1.65 10.20 -10.13
C GLU A 505 1.50 11.29 -11.21
N ARG A 506 1.26 10.88 -12.46
CA ARG A 506 0.98 11.78 -13.59
C ARG A 506 -0.37 11.50 -14.25
N GLY A 507 -1.32 10.94 -13.48
CA GLY A 507 -2.69 10.71 -13.89
C GLY A 507 -2.89 9.45 -14.72
N GLN A 508 -4.07 9.35 -15.35
CA GLN A 508 -4.56 8.13 -15.99
C GLN A 508 -3.71 7.66 -17.18
N GLN A 509 -3.14 8.58 -17.95
CA GLN A 509 -2.31 8.21 -19.10
C GLN A 509 -1.00 7.54 -18.61
N TRP A 510 -0.41 8.05 -17.55
CA TRP A 510 0.77 7.48 -16.90
C TRP A 510 0.52 6.05 -16.43
N ALA A 511 -0.64 5.83 -15.81
CA ALA A 511 -1.07 4.51 -15.38
C ALA A 511 -1.22 3.52 -16.54
N ARG A 512 -1.88 3.93 -17.63
CA ARG A 512 -2.12 3.06 -18.78
C ARG A 512 -0.85 2.65 -19.51
N GLN A 513 0.19 3.49 -19.50
CA GLN A 513 1.48 3.22 -20.17
C GLN A 513 2.31 2.11 -19.49
N GLY A 514 1.99 1.72 -18.24
CA GLY A 514 2.66 0.63 -17.52
C GLY A 514 1.72 -0.53 -17.16
N ARG A 515 0.65 -0.76 -17.94
CA ARG A 515 -0.40 -1.74 -17.62
C ARG A 515 -0.66 -2.70 -18.78
N GLY A 516 -1.05 -3.95 -18.47
CA GLY A 516 -1.39 -4.98 -19.46
C GLY A 516 -0.23 -5.27 -20.42
N ALA A 517 -0.46 -5.16 -21.71
CA ALA A 517 0.57 -5.35 -22.74
C ALA A 517 1.76 -4.37 -22.61
N ASN A 518 1.56 -3.24 -21.95
CA ASN A 518 2.59 -2.22 -21.71
C ASN A 518 3.34 -2.42 -20.39
N LYS A 519 3.11 -3.51 -19.66
CA LYS A 519 3.73 -3.71 -18.32
C LYS A 519 5.25 -3.68 -18.34
N GLN A 520 5.87 -4.10 -19.43
CA GLN A 520 7.33 -4.03 -19.62
C GLN A 520 7.87 -2.61 -19.44
N THR A 521 7.10 -1.58 -19.78
CA THR A 521 7.49 -0.18 -19.59
C THR A 521 7.84 0.15 -18.13
N SER A 522 7.09 -0.42 -17.16
CA SER A 522 7.39 -0.22 -15.74
C SER A 522 8.76 -0.79 -15.36
N PHE A 523 9.15 -1.92 -15.92
CA PHE A 523 10.45 -2.56 -15.66
C PHE A 523 11.59 -1.79 -16.35
N ASP A 524 11.35 -1.32 -17.58
CA ASP A 524 12.29 -0.50 -18.33
C ASP A 524 12.55 0.85 -17.62
N ASP A 525 11.50 1.51 -17.12
CA ASP A 525 11.61 2.74 -16.33
C ASP A 525 12.42 2.51 -15.05
N PHE A 526 12.20 1.39 -14.35
CA PHE A 526 12.93 1.07 -13.12
C PHE A 526 14.42 0.78 -13.40
N ASN A 527 14.73 0.04 -14.46
CA ASN A 527 16.11 -0.17 -14.88
C ASN A 527 16.80 1.14 -15.32
N ALA A 528 16.07 2.03 -16.00
CA ALA A 528 16.58 3.36 -16.35
C ALA A 528 16.87 4.23 -15.12
N ALA A 529 16.07 4.11 -14.03
CA ALA A 529 16.37 4.76 -12.75
C ALA A 529 17.70 4.27 -12.16
N ALA A 530 17.94 2.97 -12.19
CA ALA A 530 19.22 2.39 -11.75
C ALA A 530 20.40 2.89 -12.58
N GLU A 531 20.28 2.90 -13.91
CA GLU A 531 21.30 3.44 -14.82
C GLU A 531 21.56 4.92 -14.58
N TYR A 532 20.51 5.72 -14.36
CA TYR A 532 20.65 7.14 -14.04
C TYR A 532 21.40 7.36 -12.74
N LEU A 533 21.09 6.63 -11.66
CA LEU A 533 21.77 6.74 -10.37
C LEU A 533 23.27 6.42 -10.49
N ILE A 534 23.62 5.40 -11.28
CA ILE A 534 25.01 5.01 -11.56
C ILE A 534 25.70 6.08 -12.40
N LYS A 535 25.10 6.51 -13.51
CA LYS A 535 25.69 7.48 -14.43
C LYS A 535 25.87 8.86 -13.80
N SER A 536 24.94 9.26 -12.94
CA SER A 536 24.97 10.57 -12.26
C SER A 536 25.84 10.59 -11.00
N GLY A 537 26.59 9.52 -10.70
CA GLY A 537 27.54 9.48 -9.60
C GLY A 537 26.92 9.36 -8.21
N TYR A 538 25.66 8.90 -8.10
CA TYR A 538 25.08 8.59 -6.80
C TYR A 538 25.58 7.25 -6.26
N THR A 539 25.80 6.25 -7.11
CA THR A 539 26.16 4.89 -6.72
C THR A 539 26.89 4.14 -7.85
N ASN A 540 27.15 2.87 -7.65
CA ASN A 540 27.59 1.91 -8.68
C ASN A 540 26.90 0.55 -8.47
N PRO A 541 27.00 -0.38 -9.44
CA PRO A 541 26.30 -1.68 -9.35
C PRO A 541 26.62 -2.53 -8.12
N LYS A 542 27.80 -2.35 -7.51
CA LYS A 542 28.21 -3.07 -6.29
C LYS A 542 27.60 -2.47 -5.02
N LYS A 543 27.02 -1.28 -5.10
CA LYS A 543 26.45 -0.50 -3.99
C LYS A 543 24.98 -0.16 -4.21
N LEU A 544 24.29 -0.75 -5.21
CA LEU A 544 22.88 -0.52 -5.51
C LEU A 544 22.04 -1.71 -5.09
N ALA A 545 21.07 -1.48 -4.22
CA ALA A 545 20.00 -2.43 -3.89
C ALA A 545 18.65 -1.93 -4.40
N ALA A 546 17.73 -2.86 -4.64
CA ALA A 546 16.36 -2.57 -5.05
C ALA A 546 15.35 -3.20 -4.10
N THR A 547 14.25 -2.50 -3.81
CA THR A 547 13.12 -3.03 -3.02
C THR A 547 11.78 -2.54 -3.54
N GLY A 548 10.75 -3.31 -3.31
CA GLY A 548 9.37 -2.97 -3.62
C GLY A 548 8.42 -4.00 -3.05
N ALA A 549 7.19 -3.57 -2.75
CA ALA A 549 6.17 -4.44 -2.18
C ALA A 549 5.01 -4.66 -3.17
N SER A 550 4.36 -5.84 -3.10
CA SER A 550 3.22 -6.17 -3.96
C SER A 550 3.59 -6.04 -5.45
N ASN A 551 2.90 -5.21 -6.23
CA ASN A 551 3.30 -4.90 -7.60
C ASN A 551 4.76 -4.35 -7.69
N GLY A 552 5.19 -3.54 -6.72
CA GLY A 552 6.58 -3.09 -6.64
C GLY A 552 7.57 -4.25 -6.47
N GLY A 553 7.18 -5.30 -5.77
CA GLY A 553 7.97 -6.53 -5.66
C GLY A 553 8.10 -7.29 -6.98
N LEU A 554 7.03 -7.33 -7.77
CA LEU A 554 7.10 -7.82 -9.17
C LEU A 554 8.06 -6.97 -10.00
N VAL A 555 7.96 -5.63 -9.88
CA VAL A 555 8.83 -4.70 -10.63
C VAL A 555 10.30 -4.98 -10.34
N VAL A 556 10.70 -5.01 -9.07
CA VAL A 556 12.12 -5.18 -8.72
C VAL A 556 12.64 -6.57 -9.05
N ALA A 557 11.80 -7.61 -8.94
CA ALA A 557 12.19 -8.98 -9.31
C ALA A 557 12.36 -9.12 -10.83
N ALA A 558 11.40 -8.65 -11.63
CA ALA A 558 11.48 -8.70 -13.09
C ALA A 558 12.65 -7.86 -13.62
N ALA A 559 12.83 -6.64 -13.12
CA ALA A 559 13.92 -5.77 -13.50
C ALA A 559 15.30 -6.40 -13.21
N ALA A 560 15.48 -6.99 -12.02
CA ALA A 560 16.72 -7.65 -11.64
C ALA A 560 17.00 -8.95 -12.44
N LEU A 561 15.98 -9.67 -12.88
CA LEU A 561 16.16 -10.82 -13.76
C LEU A 561 16.56 -10.40 -15.18
N GLN A 562 16.06 -9.27 -15.65
CA GLN A 562 16.37 -8.71 -16.97
C GLN A 562 17.75 -8.04 -17.02
N ARG A 563 18.14 -7.33 -15.93
CA ARG A 563 19.39 -6.56 -15.84
C ARG A 563 20.13 -6.86 -14.51
N PRO A 564 20.55 -8.13 -14.31
CA PRO A 564 21.16 -8.55 -13.03
C PRO A 564 22.47 -7.80 -12.70
N GLU A 565 23.16 -7.29 -13.71
CA GLU A 565 24.43 -6.56 -13.55
C GLU A 565 24.28 -5.17 -12.91
N LEU A 566 23.06 -4.63 -12.86
CA LEU A 566 22.81 -3.31 -12.26
C LEU A 566 22.72 -3.36 -10.72
N TYR A 567 22.42 -4.52 -10.14
CA TYR A 567 22.04 -4.63 -8.73
C TYR A 567 22.97 -5.55 -7.95
N LYS A 568 23.34 -5.13 -6.75
CA LYS A 568 24.02 -5.96 -5.75
C LYS A 568 23.04 -6.84 -4.97
N ALA A 569 21.90 -6.25 -4.60
CA ALA A 569 20.88 -6.93 -3.79
C ALA A 569 19.46 -6.53 -4.19
N VAL A 570 18.48 -7.41 -3.97
CA VAL A 570 17.06 -7.17 -4.30
C VAL A 570 16.17 -7.74 -3.21
N VAL A 571 15.16 -6.97 -2.78
CA VAL A 571 14.21 -7.38 -1.75
C VAL A 571 12.78 -7.25 -2.28
N PRO A 572 12.22 -8.28 -2.94
CA PRO A 572 10.81 -8.33 -3.30
C PRO A 572 9.98 -8.68 -2.06
N VAL A 573 8.98 -7.84 -1.72
CA VAL A 573 8.10 -8.02 -0.57
C VAL A 573 6.69 -8.35 -1.04
N ALA A 574 6.09 -9.44 -0.57
CA ALA A 574 4.72 -9.88 -0.90
C ALA A 574 4.41 -9.79 -2.42
N ALA A 575 5.32 -10.32 -3.25
CA ALA A 575 5.37 -10.10 -4.69
C ALA A 575 4.64 -11.19 -5.50
N PRO A 576 3.84 -10.86 -6.51
CA PRO A 576 3.30 -11.84 -7.46
C PRO A 576 4.38 -12.25 -8.46
N LEU A 577 5.07 -13.37 -8.22
CA LEU A 577 6.24 -13.82 -8.98
C LEU A 577 5.94 -14.93 -9.99
N ASP A 578 4.77 -15.57 -9.88
CA ASP A 578 4.22 -16.54 -10.83
C ASP A 578 3.04 -15.91 -11.57
N MET A 579 3.32 -15.20 -12.66
CA MET A 579 2.30 -14.46 -13.37
C MET A 579 1.38 -15.32 -14.25
N LEU A 580 1.83 -16.53 -14.63
CA LEU A 580 1.03 -17.43 -15.45
C LEU A 580 -0.07 -18.15 -14.65
N ARG A 581 0.00 -18.10 -13.32
CA ARG A 581 -0.99 -18.70 -12.43
C ARG A 581 -1.63 -17.68 -11.48
N SER A 582 -1.21 -16.42 -11.51
CA SER A 582 -1.63 -15.39 -10.56
C SER A 582 -3.15 -15.22 -10.48
N GLU A 583 -3.86 -15.30 -11.61
CA GLU A 583 -5.31 -15.19 -11.70
C GLU A 583 -6.09 -16.37 -11.07
N LYS A 584 -5.39 -17.48 -10.75
CA LYS A 584 -5.99 -18.68 -10.17
C LYS A 584 -6.09 -18.66 -8.65
N PHE A 585 -5.44 -17.69 -8.00
CA PHE A 585 -5.35 -17.64 -6.53
C PHE A 585 -6.17 -16.48 -5.97
N THR A 586 -6.95 -16.76 -4.94
CA THR A 586 -7.71 -15.80 -4.14
C THR A 586 -8.39 -14.70 -4.98
N ILE A 587 -7.86 -13.48 -4.97
CA ILE A 587 -8.38 -12.33 -5.72
C ILE A 587 -7.58 -12.02 -7.00
N GLY A 588 -6.69 -12.92 -7.43
CA GLY A 588 -5.83 -12.69 -8.61
C GLY A 588 -6.61 -12.39 -9.90
N TRP A 589 -7.83 -12.92 -10.02
CA TRP A 589 -8.74 -12.56 -11.08
C TRP A 589 -9.05 -11.05 -11.16
N ALA A 590 -9.03 -10.34 -10.03
CA ALA A 590 -9.26 -8.89 -9.98
C ALA A 590 -8.07 -8.08 -10.51
N TRP A 591 -6.94 -8.71 -10.79
CA TRP A 591 -5.74 -8.07 -11.35
C TRP A 591 -5.63 -8.18 -12.88
N ILE A 592 -6.57 -8.86 -13.53
CA ILE A 592 -6.62 -8.98 -14.98
C ILE A 592 -6.52 -7.61 -15.69
N PRO A 593 -7.18 -6.53 -15.23
CA PRO A 593 -7.02 -5.20 -15.82
C PRO A 593 -5.61 -4.64 -15.75
N GLU A 594 -4.83 -5.05 -14.74
CA GLU A 594 -3.45 -4.57 -14.54
C GLU A 594 -2.43 -5.39 -15.34
N TYR A 595 -2.61 -6.72 -15.37
CA TYR A 595 -1.59 -7.61 -15.92
C TYR A 595 -2.01 -8.32 -17.21
N GLY A 596 -3.30 -8.46 -17.47
CA GLY A 596 -3.85 -9.35 -18.50
C GLY A 596 -4.24 -10.72 -17.93
N THR A 597 -4.66 -11.63 -18.81
CA THR A 597 -5.12 -12.99 -18.48
C THR A 597 -4.42 -14.04 -19.32
N THR A 598 -4.23 -15.24 -18.77
CA THR A 598 -3.72 -16.38 -19.51
C THR A 598 -4.77 -17.04 -20.44
N GLN A 599 -6.03 -16.55 -20.40
CA GLN A 599 -7.10 -16.99 -21.29
C GLN A 599 -7.04 -16.31 -22.67
N ASP A 600 -6.34 -15.16 -22.77
CA ASP A 600 -6.10 -14.45 -24.03
C ASP A 600 -4.67 -14.68 -24.50
N SER A 601 -4.48 -15.04 -25.77
CA SER A 601 -3.17 -15.41 -26.31
C SER A 601 -2.16 -14.28 -26.28
N ALA A 602 -2.56 -13.04 -26.57
CA ALA A 602 -1.67 -11.89 -26.56
C ALA A 602 -1.24 -11.54 -25.12
N SER A 603 -2.18 -11.54 -24.18
CA SER A 603 -1.91 -11.35 -22.76
C SER A 603 -1.01 -12.46 -22.21
N PHE A 604 -1.25 -13.72 -22.58
CA PHE A 604 -0.38 -14.84 -22.17
C PHE A 604 1.07 -14.64 -22.62
N GLN A 605 1.30 -14.23 -23.86
CA GLN A 605 2.66 -13.96 -24.35
C GLN A 605 3.31 -12.82 -23.57
N SER A 606 2.57 -11.75 -23.27
CA SER A 606 3.04 -10.66 -22.45
C SER A 606 3.40 -11.12 -21.03
N LEU A 607 2.50 -11.83 -20.35
CA LEU A 607 2.72 -12.39 -19.02
C LEU A 607 3.95 -13.32 -18.98
N LYS A 608 4.06 -14.21 -19.97
CA LYS A 608 5.18 -15.14 -20.09
C LYS A 608 6.52 -14.42 -20.25
N ALA A 609 6.54 -13.31 -21.01
CA ALA A 609 7.76 -12.56 -21.32
C ALA A 609 8.41 -11.94 -20.07
N TYR A 610 7.60 -11.56 -19.06
CA TYR A 610 8.14 -10.92 -17.87
C TYR A 610 7.93 -11.70 -16.55
N SER A 611 7.16 -12.78 -16.54
CA SER A 611 6.89 -13.55 -15.31
C SER A 611 8.20 -13.96 -14.61
N PRO A 612 8.51 -13.49 -13.39
CA PRO A 612 9.81 -13.75 -12.79
C PRO A 612 10.12 -15.23 -12.65
N LEU A 613 9.19 -16.05 -12.18
CA LEU A 613 9.39 -17.49 -12.02
C LEU A 613 9.79 -18.20 -13.32
N HIS A 614 9.26 -17.73 -14.46
CA HIS A 614 9.43 -18.37 -15.77
C HIS A 614 10.60 -17.80 -16.59
N ASN A 615 11.25 -16.74 -16.10
CA ASN A 615 12.38 -16.09 -16.77
C ASN A 615 13.70 -16.24 -16.01
N ILE A 616 13.78 -17.20 -15.09
CA ILE A 616 15.02 -17.55 -14.40
C ILE A 616 15.91 -18.32 -15.38
N LYS A 617 17.06 -17.73 -15.74
CA LYS A 617 18.05 -18.36 -16.63
C LYS A 617 18.98 -19.26 -15.80
N PRO A 618 19.16 -20.54 -16.18
CA PRO A 618 19.95 -21.50 -15.39
C PRO A 618 21.40 -21.07 -15.16
N GLU A 619 22.02 -20.43 -16.15
CA GLU A 619 23.43 -20.05 -16.21
C GLU A 619 23.78 -18.73 -15.53
N VAL A 620 22.77 -17.92 -15.17
CA VAL A 620 23.02 -16.57 -14.62
C VAL A 620 23.16 -16.62 -13.10
N ASN A 621 24.20 -15.97 -12.56
CA ASN A 621 24.32 -15.67 -11.14
C ASN A 621 23.63 -14.35 -10.84
N TYR A 622 22.43 -14.42 -10.30
CA TYR A 622 21.62 -13.24 -9.97
C TYR A 622 22.11 -12.54 -8.70
N PRO A 623 21.72 -11.25 -8.48
CA PRO A 623 21.98 -10.55 -7.23
C PRO A 623 21.55 -11.32 -6.00
N ALA A 624 22.10 -10.98 -4.83
CA ALA A 624 21.58 -11.47 -3.57
C ALA A 624 20.11 -11.09 -3.40
N MET A 625 19.26 -12.01 -2.93
CA MET A 625 17.83 -11.75 -2.77
C MET A 625 17.33 -12.13 -1.38
N LEU A 626 16.48 -11.27 -0.80
CA LEU A 626 15.65 -11.57 0.36
C LEU A 626 14.19 -11.47 -0.05
N LEU A 627 13.54 -12.62 -0.23
CA LEU A 627 12.11 -12.70 -0.52
C LEU A 627 11.36 -12.62 0.80
N MET A 628 10.51 -11.61 0.96
CA MET A 628 9.69 -11.41 2.15
C MET A 628 8.23 -11.75 1.84
N ALA A 629 7.63 -12.61 2.66
CA ALA A 629 6.27 -13.10 2.50
C ALA A 629 5.54 -13.15 3.84
N SER A 630 4.20 -13.21 3.81
CA SER A 630 3.34 -13.33 4.98
C SER A 630 2.44 -14.56 4.87
N SER A 631 2.34 -15.36 5.95
CA SER A 631 1.66 -16.66 5.91
C SER A 631 0.15 -16.58 5.69
N HIS A 632 -0.49 -15.47 6.08
CA HIS A 632 -1.93 -15.22 5.93
C HIS A 632 -2.23 -14.15 4.87
N ASP A 633 -1.28 -13.92 3.94
CA ASP A 633 -1.53 -13.04 2.81
C ASP A 633 -2.50 -13.72 1.83
N ASP A 634 -3.77 -13.31 1.89
CA ASP A 634 -4.85 -13.77 1.02
C ASP A 634 -5.12 -12.81 -0.16
N ARG A 635 -4.23 -11.83 -0.35
CA ARG A 635 -4.17 -10.94 -1.52
C ARG A 635 -3.12 -11.44 -2.50
N VAL A 636 -1.85 -11.42 -2.12
CA VAL A 636 -0.74 -12.01 -2.86
C VAL A 636 -0.22 -13.22 -2.10
N VAL A 637 -0.81 -14.37 -2.37
CA VAL A 637 -0.53 -15.60 -1.63
C VAL A 637 0.97 -15.94 -1.59
N PRO A 638 1.51 -16.40 -0.45
CA PRO A 638 2.96 -16.58 -0.26
C PRO A 638 3.59 -17.63 -1.17
N LEU A 639 2.80 -18.50 -1.79
CA LEU A 639 3.29 -19.50 -2.76
C LEU A 639 4.12 -18.90 -3.90
N HIS A 640 3.84 -17.64 -4.31
CA HIS A 640 4.63 -16.93 -5.30
C HIS A 640 6.10 -16.82 -4.88
N SER A 641 6.33 -16.37 -3.64
CA SER A 641 7.68 -16.28 -3.06
C SER A 641 8.28 -17.65 -2.81
N PHE A 642 7.49 -18.65 -2.39
CA PHE A 642 7.97 -20.00 -2.12
C PHE A 642 8.48 -20.68 -3.40
N LYS A 643 7.69 -20.70 -4.45
CA LYS A 643 8.07 -21.29 -5.75
C LYS A 643 9.29 -20.59 -6.35
N PHE A 644 9.32 -19.25 -6.28
CA PHE A 644 10.44 -18.47 -6.81
C PHE A 644 11.74 -18.74 -6.00
N ALA A 645 11.67 -18.75 -4.67
CA ALA A 645 12.83 -19.11 -3.82
C ALA A 645 13.37 -20.51 -4.17
N ALA A 646 12.48 -21.51 -4.24
CA ALA A 646 12.84 -22.87 -4.61
C ALA A 646 13.53 -22.96 -5.98
N ALA A 647 12.99 -22.24 -6.98
CA ALA A 647 13.57 -22.19 -8.32
C ALA A 647 14.94 -21.49 -8.34
N MET A 648 15.09 -20.39 -7.60
CA MET A 648 16.35 -19.64 -7.53
C MET A 648 17.47 -20.38 -6.78
N GLN A 649 17.15 -21.03 -5.66
CA GLN A 649 18.11 -21.76 -4.82
C GLN A 649 18.67 -23.04 -5.49
N ASN A 650 17.88 -23.70 -6.33
CA ASN A 650 18.21 -25.00 -6.93
C ASN A 650 18.98 -24.88 -8.27
N ARG A 651 19.85 -23.85 -8.39
CA ARG A 651 20.66 -23.63 -9.60
C ARG A 651 22.16 -23.65 -9.30
N PRO A 652 22.98 -24.41 -10.06
CA PRO A 652 24.43 -24.47 -9.84
C PRO A 652 25.14 -23.13 -10.03
N ALA A 653 24.62 -22.27 -10.94
CA ALA A 653 25.22 -20.97 -11.22
C ALA A 653 24.97 -19.93 -10.11
N GLN A 654 23.99 -20.15 -9.23
CA GLN A 654 23.64 -19.20 -8.16
C GLN A 654 24.66 -19.28 -7.02
N LYS A 655 25.44 -18.20 -6.86
CA LYS A 655 26.47 -18.07 -5.82
C LYS A 655 26.05 -17.09 -4.73
N ASN A 656 25.32 -16.01 -5.10
CA ASN A 656 24.82 -15.03 -4.16
C ASN A 656 23.65 -15.61 -3.34
N PRO A 657 23.46 -15.19 -2.08
CA PRO A 657 22.39 -15.72 -1.23
C PRO A 657 20.99 -15.42 -1.78
N ILE A 658 20.13 -16.44 -1.72
CA ILE A 658 18.70 -16.33 -2.00
C ILE A 658 17.97 -16.77 -0.74
N LEU A 659 17.41 -15.84 -0.02
CA LEU A 659 16.76 -16.05 1.26
C LEU A 659 15.24 -15.92 1.12
N LEU A 660 14.51 -16.73 1.89
CA LEU A 660 13.06 -16.61 2.06
C LEU A 660 12.77 -16.33 3.54
N ARG A 661 12.13 -15.22 3.81
CA ARG A 661 11.66 -14.83 5.15
C ARG A 661 10.14 -14.73 5.13
N THR A 662 9.47 -15.62 5.86
CA THR A 662 8.00 -15.65 5.98
C THR A 662 7.59 -15.21 7.37
N GLU A 663 6.79 -14.15 7.48
CA GLU A 663 6.18 -13.72 8.73
C GLU A 663 4.93 -14.54 9.01
N TYR A 664 4.86 -15.11 10.21
CA TYR A 664 3.70 -15.87 10.65
C TYR A 664 2.62 -14.92 11.20
N ASN A 665 1.35 -15.28 11.03
CA ASN A 665 0.19 -14.50 11.49
C ASN A 665 0.19 -13.06 10.95
N ALA A 666 0.63 -12.89 9.72
CA ALA A 666 0.67 -11.63 9.02
C ALA A 666 -0.03 -11.76 7.66
N GLY A 667 -0.72 -10.70 7.24
CA GLY A 667 -1.39 -10.60 5.94
C GLY A 667 -0.60 -9.74 4.94
N HIS A 668 -1.28 -9.24 3.90
CA HIS A 668 -0.64 -8.48 2.82
C HIS A 668 0.05 -7.19 3.29
N SER A 669 -0.47 -6.55 4.33
CA SER A 669 0.11 -5.34 4.90
C SER A 669 1.25 -5.61 5.90
N GLY A 670 1.76 -6.84 5.95
CA GLY A 670 2.83 -7.24 6.87
C GLY A 670 2.33 -7.59 8.27
N ALA A 671 3.24 -7.57 9.22
CA ALA A 671 3.00 -7.96 10.59
C ALA A 671 2.17 -6.94 11.37
N SER A 672 1.26 -7.42 12.22
CA SER A 672 0.45 -6.59 13.11
C SER A 672 1.20 -6.26 14.39
N GLY A 673 1.16 -4.99 14.79
CA GLY A 673 1.80 -4.47 16.00
C GLY A 673 3.18 -3.86 15.75
N ILE A 674 3.55 -2.91 16.62
CA ILE A 674 4.76 -2.07 16.43
C ILE A 674 6.04 -2.92 16.37
N TYR A 675 6.25 -3.80 17.32
CA TYR A 675 7.47 -4.63 17.36
C TYR A 675 7.61 -5.58 16.16
N ALA A 676 6.50 -6.13 15.72
CA ALA A 676 6.52 -7.04 14.59
C ALA A 676 6.84 -6.27 13.28
N GLY A 677 6.27 -5.07 13.11
CA GLY A 677 6.61 -4.18 12.00
C GLY A 677 8.08 -3.72 12.03
N ILE A 678 8.59 -3.29 13.20
CA ILE A 678 10.02 -2.92 13.37
C ILE A 678 10.94 -4.10 13.03
N ARG A 679 10.58 -5.31 13.43
CA ARG A 679 11.37 -6.51 13.12
C ARG A 679 11.40 -6.79 11.62
N GLU A 680 10.26 -6.70 10.96
CA GLU A 680 10.15 -6.91 9.52
C GLU A 680 10.98 -5.88 8.75
N GLU A 681 10.88 -4.61 9.10
CA GLU A 681 11.69 -3.55 8.53
C GLU A 681 13.18 -3.74 8.83
N SER A 682 13.51 -4.19 10.06
CA SER A 682 14.89 -4.47 10.46
C SER A 682 15.52 -5.61 9.66
N ASP A 683 14.77 -6.65 9.32
CA ASP A 683 15.26 -7.75 8.49
C ASP A 683 15.62 -7.27 7.08
N LEU A 684 14.79 -6.40 6.48
CA LEU A 684 15.05 -5.77 5.19
C LEU A 684 16.34 -4.94 5.24
N TYR A 685 16.43 -3.99 6.18
CA TYR A 685 17.59 -3.10 6.25
C TYR A 685 18.86 -3.81 6.69
N ALA A 686 18.79 -4.83 7.57
CA ALA A 686 19.95 -5.66 7.91
C ALA A 686 20.51 -6.36 6.67
N PHE A 687 19.64 -6.94 5.84
CA PHE A 687 20.05 -7.57 4.59
C PHE A 687 20.68 -6.57 3.61
N VAL A 688 19.99 -5.46 3.34
CA VAL A 688 20.46 -4.42 2.42
C VAL A 688 21.81 -3.85 2.88
N MET A 689 21.93 -3.53 4.16
CA MET A 689 23.15 -2.96 4.71
C MET A 689 24.32 -3.96 4.68
N GLN A 690 24.06 -5.22 4.99
CA GLN A 690 25.08 -6.28 4.90
C GLN A 690 25.61 -6.42 3.46
N GLN A 691 24.75 -6.28 2.45
CA GLN A 691 25.17 -6.40 1.05
C GLN A 691 25.90 -5.15 0.52
N LEU A 692 25.56 -3.96 1.02
CA LEU A 692 26.05 -2.70 0.46
C LEU A 692 27.22 -2.06 1.24
N PHE A 693 27.31 -2.30 2.56
CA PHE A 693 28.35 -1.67 3.40
C PHE A 693 29.54 -2.62 3.66
N GLU A 694 29.35 -3.93 3.55
CA GLU A 694 30.43 -4.95 3.56
C GLU A 694 30.99 -5.17 2.14
#